data_da36e5c3d5a10179d01c1b823b6d5714
#
_entry.id   da36e5c3d5a10179d01c1b823b6d5714
#
_cell.length_a   1.000
_cell.length_b   1.000
_cell.length_c   1.000
_cell.angle_alpha   90.00
_cell.angle_beta   90.00
_cell.angle_gamma   90.00
#
_symmetry.space_group_name_H-M   'P 1'
#
loop_
_entity.id
_entity.type
_entity.pdbx_description
1 polymer ?
#
loop_
_entity_poly.entity_id
_entity_poly.type
_entity_poly.pdbx_seq_one_letter_code
_entity_poly.pdbx_strand_id
1 'polypeptide(L)'
;MEQYNVTGMSCAACSTRVEKAVSKVPGVTSCSVSLLTNSMGIEGTASPESIIKAVEDAGYGASKKGAAQNSTSPNVAAEDALKDRETPKLKKRLIASVGFLAVLMYISMGHMMWGWPLPNFLKDNHVAMGLIQLLLTVIIMVINQKFFISGFKGLIHRAPNMDTLVALGSGASFLYSTYALFAMTDAQMRGDMTAVMGYMHEFYFESAAMILTLITVGKMLEARSKGRTTDALKSLMNLAPKTAALVRDGQEVTVPVSEVRRGDVFVVRPGENIPVDGIVLEGASAVNESALTGESIPVDKAVGDAVSAATVNQSGFLRCEATRVGEDTTLSQIIRMVSDAAATKAPIAKIADKVSGVFVPTVICIAVVTFIVWMLVGQTFGYALARGISVLVISCPCALGLATPVAIMVGSGMGAKNGILFKTAVSLEKTGKVQIVALDKTGTITSGEPRVTDILSAPGITEKNLLEAASALEKKSEHPLARAIMARAEEIGVQAKEVTDFMAKPGNGLTAALNGEVLAGGNLKFISTQADVPADFKEKAEALAQSGKTPLYFSRGGKLIGVIAVADVIKEDSPQAIRELQNMGIHVVMLTGDNARTAEAIGRQAGVNEVIAGVLPDGKENVIRKLREQGEVMMVGDGINDAPALTRADIGVAIGAGTDIAIDAADVVLMKSRLSDVPAGIRLSRATLRNIHENLFWAFIYNIIGIPLAAGVFINLLGWQLNPMFGAAAMSLSSFCVVTNALRLNLLNIRSTKHDKKIKSAKPAEMKTIEVKETKTMEKTIKINGMMCPHCEATVKKCLEAFPQVTSAEVSHEKGTAVIQLNAEISDAELKKAIEDKGYEVVG
;
A
#
# COMPACT_ATOMS: atom_id res chain seq x y z
N MET A 1 4.40 -8.24 10.58
CA MET A 1 3.72 -9.34 9.81
C MET A 1 4.75 -10.40 9.44
N GLU A 2 4.58 -11.66 9.84
CA GLU A 2 5.44 -12.77 9.39
C GLU A 2 5.03 -13.26 8.00
N GLN A 3 6.00 -13.58 7.15
CA GLN A 3 5.74 -14.08 5.79
C GLN A 3 6.11 -15.56 5.62
N TYR A 4 5.24 -16.29 4.91
CA TYR A 4 5.43 -17.70 4.56
C TYR A 4 5.25 -17.89 3.06
N ASN A 5 6.02 -18.79 2.46
CA ASN A 5 5.78 -19.26 1.11
C ASN A 5 4.75 -20.38 1.16
N VAL A 6 3.74 -20.34 0.28
CA VAL A 6 2.68 -21.36 0.19
C VAL A 6 2.74 -21.99 -1.19
N THR A 7 2.80 -23.32 -1.25
CA THR A 7 2.89 -24.08 -2.52
C THR A 7 1.63 -24.89 -2.76
N GLY A 8 1.31 -25.14 -4.03
CA GLY A 8 0.14 -25.94 -4.42
C GLY A 8 -1.15 -25.18 -4.66
N MET A 9 -1.18 -23.85 -4.48
CA MET A 9 -2.34 -23.03 -4.78
C MET A 9 -2.47 -22.81 -6.30
N SER A 10 -3.65 -23.03 -6.86
CA SER A 10 -3.94 -22.86 -8.29
C SER A 10 -5.02 -21.82 -8.60
N CYS A 11 -5.81 -21.39 -7.61
CA CYS A 11 -6.92 -20.47 -7.78
C CYS A 11 -7.30 -19.74 -6.47
N ALA A 12 -8.18 -18.73 -6.57
CA ALA A 12 -8.67 -17.96 -5.44
C ALA A 12 -9.36 -18.82 -4.34
N ALA A 13 -10.06 -19.87 -4.72
CA ALA A 13 -10.67 -20.78 -3.75
C ALA A 13 -9.61 -21.50 -2.89
N CYS A 14 -8.44 -21.79 -3.46
CA CYS A 14 -7.32 -22.39 -2.74
C CYS A 14 -6.77 -21.40 -1.69
N SER A 15 -6.55 -20.14 -2.07
CA SER A 15 -6.03 -19.11 -1.14
C SER A 15 -7.01 -18.85 0.01
N THR A 16 -8.32 -18.79 -0.27
CA THR A 16 -9.36 -18.64 0.77
C THR A 16 -9.38 -19.81 1.74
N ARG A 17 -9.12 -21.02 1.24
CA ARG A 17 -9.08 -22.20 2.10
C ARG A 17 -7.88 -22.19 3.05
N VAL A 18 -6.70 -21.86 2.55
CA VAL A 18 -5.50 -21.73 3.38
C VAL A 18 -5.72 -20.63 4.43
N GLU A 19 -6.24 -19.48 4.03
CA GLU A 19 -6.56 -18.36 4.92
C GLU A 19 -7.52 -18.78 6.03
N LYS A 20 -8.58 -19.54 5.69
CA LYS A 20 -9.57 -20.05 6.64
C LYS A 20 -9.01 -21.11 7.60
N ALA A 21 -8.07 -21.92 7.15
CA ALA A 21 -7.43 -22.93 7.98
C ALA A 21 -6.47 -22.26 8.99
N VAL A 22 -5.64 -21.34 8.52
CA VAL A 22 -4.67 -20.63 9.36
C VAL A 22 -5.32 -19.66 10.33
N SER A 23 -6.40 -18.97 9.92
CA SER A 23 -7.15 -18.06 10.82
C SER A 23 -7.82 -18.77 11.99
N LYS A 24 -7.89 -20.11 11.99
CA LYS A 24 -8.40 -20.92 13.13
C LYS A 24 -7.30 -21.32 14.12
N VAL A 25 -6.05 -21.09 13.78
CA VAL A 25 -4.92 -21.43 14.67
C VAL A 25 -4.92 -20.46 15.85
N PRO A 26 -4.90 -20.95 17.09
CA PRO A 26 -4.82 -20.10 18.27
C PRO A 26 -3.58 -19.18 18.21
N GLY A 27 -3.77 -17.89 18.49
CA GLY A 27 -2.71 -16.88 18.42
C GLY A 27 -2.55 -16.18 17.06
N VAL A 28 -3.32 -16.54 16.04
CA VAL A 28 -3.37 -15.79 14.77
C VAL A 28 -4.44 -14.70 14.88
N THR A 29 -4.02 -13.45 14.76
CA THR A 29 -4.92 -12.27 14.75
C THR A 29 -5.37 -11.92 13.34
N SER A 30 -4.46 -11.99 12.37
CA SER A 30 -4.81 -11.82 10.96
C SER A 30 -4.02 -12.76 10.08
N CYS A 31 -4.65 -13.18 8.97
CA CYS A 31 -4.01 -14.00 7.94
C CYS A 31 -4.45 -13.50 6.56
N SER A 32 -3.49 -13.27 5.69
CA SER A 32 -3.75 -12.88 4.30
C SER A 32 -2.90 -13.74 3.37
N VAL A 33 -3.56 -14.37 2.38
CA VAL A 33 -2.90 -15.31 1.45
C VAL A 33 -2.95 -14.75 0.04
N SER A 34 -1.79 -14.51 -0.55
CA SER A 34 -1.65 -14.00 -1.92
C SER A 34 -1.41 -15.13 -2.91
N LEU A 35 -2.36 -15.32 -3.84
CA LEU A 35 -2.20 -16.25 -4.95
C LEU A 35 -1.15 -15.78 -5.96
N LEU A 36 -0.93 -14.45 -6.05
CA LEU A 36 -0.03 -13.86 -7.02
C LEU A 36 1.44 -14.11 -6.68
N THR A 37 1.78 -13.90 -5.41
CA THR A 37 3.15 -14.08 -4.89
C THR A 37 3.38 -15.48 -4.31
N ASN A 38 2.35 -16.32 -4.26
CA ASN A 38 2.37 -17.60 -3.56
C ASN A 38 2.89 -17.47 -2.12
N SER A 39 2.48 -16.39 -1.45
CA SER A 39 2.90 -16.06 -0.09
C SER A 39 1.70 -15.88 0.83
N MET A 40 1.96 -15.95 2.11
CA MET A 40 1.00 -15.74 3.19
C MET A 40 1.63 -14.83 4.22
N GLY A 41 0.91 -13.76 4.57
CA GLY A 41 1.25 -12.85 5.65
C GLY A 41 0.41 -13.16 6.88
N ILE A 42 1.02 -13.26 8.05
CA ILE A 42 0.38 -13.59 9.32
C ILE A 42 0.76 -12.57 10.38
N GLU A 43 -0.23 -12.15 11.14
CA GLU A 43 -0.05 -11.37 12.37
C GLU A 43 -0.56 -12.19 13.54
N GLY A 44 0.18 -12.15 14.64
CA GLY A 44 -0.19 -12.89 15.85
C GLY A 44 1.03 -13.49 16.54
N THR A 45 0.77 -14.33 17.55
CA THR A 45 1.75 -14.99 18.41
C THR A 45 1.84 -16.50 18.18
N ALA A 46 1.18 -17.01 17.12
CA ALA A 46 1.15 -18.45 16.81
C ALA A 46 2.54 -18.97 16.39
N SER A 47 2.89 -20.18 16.79
CA SER A 47 4.18 -20.77 16.42
C SER A 47 4.24 -21.12 14.91
N PRO A 48 5.41 -20.97 14.26
CA PRO A 48 5.59 -21.30 12.85
C PRO A 48 5.17 -22.75 12.50
N GLU A 49 5.42 -23.68 13.41
CA GLU A 49 5.09 -25.10 13.22
C GLU A 49 3.58 -25.33 13.18
N SER A 50 2.82 -24.67 14.05
CA SER A 50 1.36 -24.77 14.08
C SER A 50 0.73 -24.17 12.81
N ILE A 51 1.32 -23.10 12.29
CA ILE A 51 0.91 -22.45 11.04
C ILE A 51 1.17 -23.36 9.84
N ILE A 52 2.39 -23.92 9.73
CA ILE A 52 2.77 -24.83 8.63
C ILE A 52 1.87 -26.05 8.65
N LYS A 53 1.64 -26.65 9.81
CA LYS A 53 0.76 -27.81 9.96
C LYS A 53 -0.67 -27.51 9.52
N ALA A 54 -1.23 -26.35 9.87
CA ALA A 54 -2.57 -25.95 9.44
C ALA A 54 -2.70 -25.80 7.92
N VAL A 55 -1.63 -25.37 7.25
CA VAL A 55 -1.57 -25.28 5.78
C VAL A 55 -1.46 -26.67 5.16
N GLU A 56 -0.65 -27.57 5.74
CA GLU A 56 -0.52 -28.96 5.30
C GLU A 56 -1.81 -29.75 5.48
N ASP A 57 -2.49 -29.60 6.61
CA ASP A 57 -3.81 -30.20 6.87
C ASP A 57 -4.88 -29.69 5.89
N ALA A 58 -4.73 -28.45 5.39
CA ALA A 58 -5.57 -27.93 4.31
C ALA A 58 -5.21 -28.48 2.92
N GLY A 59 -4.13 -29.29 2.79
CA GLY A 59 -3.70 -29.94 1.55
C GLY A 59 -2.69 -29.15 0.70
N TYR A 60 -2.01 -28.16 1.31
CA TYR A 60 -1.02 -27.28 0.66
C TYR A 60 0.32 -27.37 1.40
N GLY A 61 1.41 -26.94 0.77
CA GLY A 61 2.71 -26.84 1.44
C GLY A 61 2.99 -25.43 1.94
N ALA A 62 3.66 -25.30 3.10
CA ALA A 62 4.12 -24.00 3.60
C ALA A 62 5.56 -24.07 4.10
N SER A 63 6.27 -22.93 4.01
CA SER A 63 7.60 -22.73 4.61
C SER A 63 7.76 -21.27 5.04
N LYS A 64 8.38 -21.03 6.20
CA LYS A 64 8.65 -19.65 6.67
C LYS A 64 9.65 -18.98 5.73
N LYS A 65 9.36 -17.77 5.29
CA LYS A 65 10.27 -16.99 4.44
C LYS A 65 11.43 -16.50 5.31
N GLY A 66 12.66 -16.84 4.92
CA GLY A 66 13.86 -16.53 5.70
C GLY A 66 14.41 -17.67 6.58
N ALA A 67 13.74 -18.84 6.67
CA ALA A 67 14.18 -19.95 7.52
C ALA A 67 15.19 -20.91 6.86
N ALA A 68 15.60 -20.68 5.62
CA ALA A 68 16.50 -21.58 4.90
C ALA A 68 17.82 -20.88 4.54
N GLN A 69 18.88 -21.33 5.18
CA GLN A 69 20.29 -21.28 4.83
C GLN A 69 21.08 -20.03 5.20
N ASN A 70 22.03 -20.26 6.12
CA ASN A 70 23.29 -19.57 6.24
C ASN A 70 23.87 -19.28 4.85
N SER A 71 24.23 -18.00 4.58
CA SER A 71 25.11 -17.54 3.49
C SER A 71 24.56 -16.93 2.20
N THR A 72 23.31 -16.52 2.08
CA THR A 72 22.91 -15.72 0.92
C THR A 72 22.20 -14.43 1.37
N SER A 73 22.65 -13.29 0.81
CA SER A 73 22.05 -11.96 1.08
C SER A 73 20.52 -11.99 0.89
N PRO A 74 19.73 -11.30 1.72
CA PRO A 74 18.28 -11.26 1.63
C PRO A 74 17.76 -10.84 0.25
N ASN A 75 18.48 -9.97 -0.45
CA ASN A 75 18.18 -9.54 -1.81
C ASN A 75 18.25 -10.69 -2.83
N VAL A 76 19.20 -11.63 -2.67
CA VAL A 76 19.33 -12.81 -3.55
C VAL A 76 18.16 -13.78 -3.31
N ALA A 77 17.74 -13.95 -2.06
CA ALA A 77 16.57 -14.79 -1.73
C ALA A 77 15.26 -14.18 -2.25
N ALA A 78 15.10 -12.86 -2.20
CA ALA A 78 13.95 -12.15 -2.75
C ALA A 78 13.94 -12.18 -4.29
N GLU A 79 15.10 -12.01 -4.94
CA GLU A 79 15.26 -12.15 -6.40
C GLU A 79 14.89 -13.56 -6.86
N ASP A 80 15.35 -14.59 -6.14
CA ASP A 80 15.04 -16.00 -6.46
C ASP A 80 13.55 -16.34 -6.27
N ALA A 81 12.88 -15.70 -5.31
CA ALA A 81 11.44 -15.83 -5.09
C ALA A 81 10.60 -15.21 -6.22
N LEU A 82 11.12 -14.18 -6.91
CA LEU A 82 10.47 -13.50 -8.02
C LEU A 82 10.83 -14.09 -9.39
N LYS A 83 11.75 -15.06 -9.46
CA LYS A 83 12.09 -15.76 -10.71
C LYS A 83 10.91 -16.55 -11.21
N ASP A 84 10.53 -16.32 -12.46
CA ASP A 84 9.48 -17.07 -13.14
C ASP A 84 9.97 -18.50 -13.46
N ARG A 85 9.72 -19.41 -12.55
CA ARG A 85 10.03 -20.85 -12.71
C ARG A 85 8.89 -21.67 -13.33
N GLU A 86 7.68 -21.07 -13.39
CA GLU A 86 6.49 -21.77 -13.88
C GLU A 86 6.31 -21.63 -15.40
N THR A 87 6.53 -20.47 -15.97
CA THR A 87 6.38 -20.24 -17.43
C THR A 87 7.20 -21.19 -18.27
N PRO A 88 8.51 -21.47 -17.99
CA PRO A 88 9.30 -22.42 -18.77
C PRO A 88 8.73 -23.85 -18.73
N LYS A 89 8.24 -24.29 -17.57
CA LYS A 89 7.64 -25.62 -17.40
C LYS A 89 6.32 -25.74 -18.15
N LEU A 90 5.46 -24.71 -18.05
CA LEU A 90 4.18 -24.65 -18.76
C LEU A 90 4.39 -24.56 -20.27
N LYS A 91 5.41 -23.82 -20.74
CA LYS A 91 5.77 -23.72 -22.16
C LYS A 91 6.16 -25.09 -22.74
N LYS A 92 7.00 -25.86 -22.03
CA LYS A 92 7.39 -27.24 -22.46
C LYS A 92 6.17 -28.17 -22.53
N ARG A 93 5.30 -28.14 -21.50
CA ARG A 93 4.06 -28.93 -21.47
C ARG A 93 3.12 -28.54 -22.62
N LEU A 94 2.97 -27.25 -22.87
CA LEU A 94 2.12 -26.74 -23.94
C LEU A 94 2.61 -27.17 -25.31
N ILE A 95 3.91 -27.03 -25.59
CA ILE A 95 4.49 -27.43 -26.89
C ILE A 95 4.24 -28.92 -27.14
N ALA A 96 4.47 -29.77 -26.13
CA ALA A 96 4.21 -31.20 -26.22
C ALA A 96 2.70 -31.47 -26.44
N SER A 97 1.81 -30.84 -25.67
CA SER A 97 0.35 -31.02 -25.81
C SER A 97 -0.15 -30.57 -27.20
N VAL A 98 0.32 -29.43 -27.70
CA VAL A 98 -0.05 -28.90 -29.04
C VAL A 98 0.43 -29.85 -30.15
N GLY A 99 1.63 -30.41 -30.02
CA GLY A 99 2.15 -31.39 -31.00
C GLY A 99 1.25 -32.63 -31.14
N PHE A 100 0.90 -33.25 -30.00
CA PHE A 100 0.00 -34.42 -30.01
C PHE A 100 -1.44 -34.04 -30.39
N LEU A 101 -1.92 -32.87 -29.96
CA LEU A 101 -3.23 -32.38 -30.32
C LEU A 101 -3.35 -32.10 -31.82
N ALA A 102 -2.32 -31.56 -32.48
CA ALA A 102 -2.32 -31.35 -33.93
C ALA A 102 -2.51 -32.64 -34.71
N VAL A 103 -1.83 -33.73 -34.27
CA VAL A 103 -2.01 -35.06 -34.87
C VAL A 103 -3.43 -35.56 -34.59
N LEU A 104 -3.95 -35.43 -33.36
CA LEU A 104 -5.30 -35.81 -33.00
C LEU A 104 -6.35 -35.10 -33.89
N MET A 105 -6.23 -33.78 -34.03
CA MET A 105 -7.12 -32.94 -34.83
C MET A 105 -7.05 -33.30 -36.32
N TYR A 106 -5.87 -33.65 -36.82
CA TYR A 106 -5.70 -34.12 -38.19
C TYR A 106 -6.55 -35.39 -38.46
N ILE A 107 -6.56 -36.34 -37.53
CA ILE A 107 -7.29 -37.60 -37.65
C ILE A 107 -8.78 -37.41 -37.41
N SER A 108 -9.17 -36.68 -36.36
CA SER A 108 -10.60 -36.53 -36.01
C SER A 108 -11.31 -35.54 -36.96
N MET A 109 -10.88 -34.29 -37.03
CA MET A 109 -11.58 -33.29 -37.83
C MET A 109 -11.06 -33.20 -39.27
N GLY A 110 -9.75 -33.28 -39.48
CA GLY A 110 -9.13 -33.12 -40.80
C GLY A 110 -9.62 -34.18 -41.77
N HIS A 111 -9.63 -35.45 -41.40
CA HIS A 111 -10.13 -36.51 -42.25
C HIS A 111 -11.65 -36.53 -42.33
N MET A 112 -12.38 -36.46 -41.20
CA MET A 112 -13.83 -36.62 -41.17
C MET A 112 -14.58 -35.44 -41.76
N MET A 113 -14.10 -34.18 -41.59
CA MET A 113 -14.77 -32.99 -42.09
C MET A 113 -14.27 -32.53 -43.47
N TRP A 114 -12.96 -32.69 -43.71
CA TRP A 114 -12.29 -32.14 -44.91
C TRP A 114 -11.69 -33.20 -45.81
N GLY A 115 -11.83 -34.53 -45.50
CA GLY A 115 -11.35 -35.62 -46.32
C GLY A 115 -9.84 -35.66 -46.46
N TRP A 116 -9.06 -35.17 -45.49
CA TRP A 116 -7.59 -35.22 -45.53
C TRP A 116 -7.07 -36.64 -45.68
N PRO A 117 -6.00 -36.90 -46.43
CA PRO A 117 -5.50 -38.24 -46.70
C PRO A 117 -5.01 -38.90 -45.40
N LEU A 118 -5.41 -40.16 -45.25
CA LEU A 118 -4.90 -41.06 -44.17
C LEU A 118 -4.12 -42.22 -44.80
N PRO A 119 -3.16 -42.80 -44.04
CA PRO A 119 -2.49 -44.04 -44.41
C PRO A 119 -3.52 -45.13 -44.69
N ASN A 120 -3.23 -46.02 -45.66
CA ASN A 120 -4.18 -47.02 -46.14
C ASN A 120 -4.71 -48.00 -45.04
N PHE A 121 -3.95 -48.22 -43.97
CA PHE A 121 -4.40 -49.10 -42.87
C PHE A 121 -5.43 -48.42 -41.93
N LEU A 122 -5.57 -47.13 -42.00
CA LEU A 122 -6.56 -46.34 -41.25
C LEU A 122 -7.78 -46.02 -42.10
N LYS A 123 -7.66 -46.05 -43.41
CA LYS A 123 -8.76 -45.73 -44.35
C LYS A 123 -9.87 -46.78 -44.14
N ASP A 124 -11.06 -46.33 -43.83
CA ASP A 124 -12.25 -47.15 -43.54
C ASP A 124 -12.13 -48.03 -42.28
N ASN A 125 -11.07 -47.91 -41.48
CA ASN A 125 -10.92 -48.61 -40.23
C ASN A 125 -11.25 -47.70 -39.05
N HIS A 126 -12.57 -47.58 -38.74
CA HIS A 126 -13.10 -46.67 -37.72
C HIS A 126 -12.61 -47.04 -36.31
N VAL A 127 -12.42 -48.36 -36.02
CA VAL A 127 -11.89 -48.80 -34.72
C VAL A 127 -10.46 -48.37 -34.52
N ALA A 128 -9.60 -48.50 -35.55
CA ALA A 128 -8.20 -48.07 -35.48
C ALA A 128 -8.09 -46.56 -35.29
N MET A 129 -8.97 -45.79 -35.99
CA MET A 129 -9.05 -44.34 -35.81
C MET A 129 -9.43 -43.97 -34.36
N GLY A 130 -10.44 -44.65 -33.77
CA GLY A 130 -10.84 -44.43 -32.38
C GLY A 130 -9.72 -44.77 -31.37
N LEU A 131 -9.01 -45.90 -31.60
CA LEU A 131 -7.89 -46.31 -30.75
C LEU A 131 -6.73 -45.31 -30.77
N ILE A 132 -6.38 -44.73 -31.95
CA ILE A 132 -5.35 -43.72 -32.04
C ILE A 132 -5.78 -42.45 -31.32
N GLN A 133 -7.04 -42.01 -31.48
CA GLN A 133 -7.58 -40.87 -30.76
C GLN A 133 -7.52 -41.07 -29.23
N LEU A 134 -7.87 -42.28 -28.75
CA LEU A 134 -7.78 -42.65 -27.34
C LEU A 134 -6.32 -42.54 -26.84
N LEU A 135 -5.36 -43.15 -27.56
CA LEU A 135 -3.94 -43.13 -27.17
C LEU A 135 -3.36 -41.74 -27.14
N LEU A 136 -3.65 -40.91 -28.15
CA LEU A 136 -3.18 -39.51 -28.20
C LEU A 136 -3.80 -38.69 -27.05
N THR A 137 -5.05 -38.91 -26.76
CA THR A 137 -5.73 -38.24 -25.64
C THR A 137 -5.13 -38.64 -24.28
N VAL A 138 -4.85 -39.92 -24.07
CA VAL A 138 -4.16 -40.41 -22.86
C VAL A 138 -2.80 -39.75 -22.69
N ILE A 139 -2.02 -39.63 -23.77
CA ILE A 139 -0.70 -38.96 -23.71
C ILE A 139 -0.90 -37.50 -23.25
N ILE A 140 -1.87 -36.78 -23.82
CA ILE A 140 -2.14 -35.37 -23.43
C ILE A 140 -2.63 -35.29 -21.98
N MET A 141 -3.45 -36.27 -21.52
CA MET A 141 -3.90 -36.34 -20.13
C MET A 141 -2.74 -36.56 -19.16
N VAL A 142 -1.80 -37.44 -19.51
CA VAL A 142 -0.59 -37.71 -18.71
C VAL A 142 0.32 -36.47 -18.65
N ILE A 143 0.56 -35.80 -19.77
CA ILE A 143 1.30 -34.53 -19.79
C ILE A 143 0.65 -33.51 -18.85
N ASN A 144 -0.67 -33.50 -18.76
CA ASN A 144 -1.46 -32.56 -17.98
C ASN A 144 -2.05 -33.16 -16.68
N GLN A 145 -1.48 -34.26 -16.16
CA GLN A 145 -1.95 -35.00 -14.98
C GLN A 145 -2.15 -34.11 -13.71
N LYS A 146 -1.45 -32.98 -13.60
CA LYS A 146 -1.60 -32.04 -12.48
C LYS A 146 -3.05 -31.57 -12.29
N PHE A 147 -3.80 -31.36 -13.37
CA PHE A 147 -5.19 -30.94 -13.28
C PHE A 147 -6.07 -32.02 -12.62
N PHE A 148 -5.82 -33.27 -12.94
CA PHE A 148 -6.54 -34.41 -12.35
C PHE A 148 -6.18 -34.61 -10.87
N ILE A 149 -4.87 -34.59 -10.54
CA ILE A 149 -4.40 -34.76 -9.16
C ILE A 149 -4.95 -33.63 -8.27
N SER A 150 -4.83 -32.35 -8.70
CA SER A 150 -5.32 -31.20 -7.95
C SER A 150 -6.85 -31.18 -7.88
N GLY A 151 -7.52 -31.48 -9.00
CA GLY A 151 -8.97 -31.50 -9.10
C GLY A 151 -9.63 -32.56 -8.20
N PHE A 152 -9.15 -33.79 -8.23
CA PHE A 152 -9.67 -34.88 -7.39
C PHE A 152 -9.32 -34.68 -5.90
N LYS A 153 -8.11 -34.19 -5.59
CA LYS A 153 -7.80 -33.77 -4.20
C LYS A 153 -8.81 -32.74 -3.69
N GLY A 154 -9.12 -31.73 -4.51
CA GLY A 154 -10.12 -30.71 -4.15
C GLY A 154 -11.50 -31.32 -3.88
N LEU A 155 -11.91 -32.29 -4.70
CA LEU A 155 -13.22 -32.95 -4.56
C LEU A 155 -13.27 -33.80 -3.29
N ILE A 156 -12.26 -34.64 -3.03
CA ILE A 156 -12.16 -35.49 -1.84
C ILE A 156 -12.22 -34.66 -0.56
N HIS A 157 -11.56 -33.54 -0.53
CA HIS A 157 -11.54 -32.64 0.63
C HIS A 157 -12.74 -31.67 0.68
N ARG A 158 -13.81 -31.91 -0.10
CA ARG A 158 -15.03 -31.07 -0.18
C ARG A 158 -14.71 -29.58 -0.46
N ALA A 159 -13.69 -29.34 -1.26
CA ALA A 159 -13.28 -27.99 -1.68
C ALA A 159 -12.97 -27.99 -3.18
N PRO A 160 -13.98 -28.18 -4.02
CA PRO A 160 -13.80 -28.21 -5.47
C PRO A 160 -13.19 -26.88 -5.91
N ASN A 161 -12.20 -26.98 -6.77
CA ASN A 161 -11.45 -25.84 -7.34
C ASN A 161 -11.59 -25.83 -8.87
N MET A 162 -10.91 -24.88 -9.51
CA MET A 162 -10.88 -24.78 -10.97
C MET A 162 -10.42 -26.09 -11.63
N ASP A 163 -9.36 -26.71 -11.09
CA ASP A 163 -8.82 -27.96 -11.65
C ASP A 163 -9.84 -29.11 -11.55
N THR A 164 -10.78 -29.03 -10.57
CA THR A 164 -11.90 -29.97 -10.46
C THR A 164 -12.85 -29.88 -11.66
N LEU A 165 -13.20 -28.66 -12.11
CA LEU A 165 -14.06 -28.47 -13.28
C LEU A 165 -13.42 -29.03 -14.55
N VAL A 166 -12.11 -28.78 -14.71
CA VAL A 166 -11.31 -29.28 -15.82
C VAL A 166 -11.22 -30.81 -15.79
N ALA A 167 -10.90 -31.36 -14.62
CA ALA A 167 -10.80 -32.83 -14.45
C ALA A 167 -12.12 -33.55 -14.71
N LEU A 168 -13.22 -32.98 -14.22
CA LEU A 168 -14.56 -33.56 -14.47
C LEU A 168 -14.95 -33.45 -15.94
N GLY A 169 -14.78 -32.29 -16.57
CA GLY A 169 -15.15 -32.09 -17.98
C GLY A 169 -14.31 -32.95 -18.94
N SER A 170 -12.98 -32.91 -18.81
CA SER A 170 -12.08 -33.70 -19.63
C SER A 170 -12.19 -35.21 -19.34
N GLY A 171 -12.33 -35.59 -18.05
CA GLY A 171 -12.50 -36.97 -17.63
C GLY A 171 -13.84 -37.59 -18.11
N ALA A 172 -14.95 -36.85 -18.01
CA ALA A 172 -16.24 -37.30 -18.52
C ALA A 172 -16.23 -37.48 -20.05
N SER A 173 -15.62 -36.54 -20.78
CA SER A 173 -15.42 -36.64 -22.23
C SER A 173 -14.63 -37.89 -22.61
N PHE A 174 -13.53 -38.15 -21.91
CA PHE A 174 -12.68 -39.31 -22.15
C PHE A 174 -13.40 -40.64 -21.83
N LEU A 175 -14.05 -40.73 -20.67
CA LEU A 175 -14.74 -41.93 -20.24
C LEU A 175 -15.91 -42.28 -21.19
N TYR A 176 -16.70 -41.29 -21.57
CA TYR A 176 -17.80 -41.50 -22.51
C TYR A 176 -17.29 -41.92 -23.90
N SER A 177 -16.27 -41.30 -24.44
CA SER A 177 -15.69 -41.68 -25.72
C SER A 177 -15.09 -43.06 -25.68
N THR A 178 -14.52 -43.48 -24.54
CA THR A 178 -14.04 -44.85 -24.35
C THR A 178 -15.20 -45.84 -24.39
N TYR A 179 -16.32 -45.51 -23.72
CA TYR A 179 -17.53 -46.33 -23.80
C TYR A 179 -18.05 -46.41 -25.22
N ALA A 180 -18.16 -45.29 -25.95
CA ALA A 180 -18.62 -45.23 -27.33
C ALA A 180 -17.70 -46.06 -28.25
N LEU A 181 -16.38 -46.06 -28.01
CA LEU A 181 -15.41 -46.88 -28.75
C LEU A 181 -15.66 -48.38 -28.53
N PHE A 182 -15.93 -48.82 -27.29
CA PHE A 182 -16.28 -50.22 -27.03
C PHE A 182 -17.64 -50.59 -27.65
N ALA A 183 -18.66 -49.74 -27.54
CA ALA A 183 -19.95 -49.93 -28.18
C ALA A 183 -19.82 -50.00 -29.71
N MET A 184 -18.96 -49.20 -30.30
CA MET A 184 -18.64 -49.19 -31.73
C MET A 184 -18.00 -50.53 -32.16
N THR A 185 -17.07 -51.10 -31.35
CA THR A 185 -16.49 -52.44 -31.67
C THR A 185 -17.54 -53.52 -31.71
N ASP A 186 -18.51 -53.53 -30.77
CA ASP A 186 -19.59 -54.45 -30.74
C ASP A 186 -20.53 -54.29 -31.97
N ALA A 187 -20.89 -53.05 -32.31
CA ALA A 187 -21.68 -52.72 -33.52
C ALA A 187 -20.96 -53.20 -34.82
N GLN A 188 -19.66 -53.00 -34.90
CA GLN A 188 -18.85 -53.49 -36.05
C GLN A 188 -18.86 -55.02 -36.17
N MET A 189 -18.73 -55.72 -35.04
CA MET A 189 -18.82 -57.18 -35.04
C MET A 189 -20.19 -57.69 -35.48
N ARG A 190 -21.29 -56.94 -35.25
CA ARG A 190 -22.63 -57.27 -35.70
C ARG A 190 -22.92 -56.84 -37.17
N GLY A 191 -21.97 -56.14 -37.82
CA GLY A 191 -22.13 -55.63 -39.18
C GLY A 191 -23.05 -54.40 -39.28
N ASP A 192 -23.39 -53.76 -38.17
CA ASP A 192 -24.26 -52.57 -38.14
C ASP A 192 -23.42 -51.29 -38.36
N MET A 193 -23.16 -50.97 -39.63
CA MET A 193 -22.38 -49.80 -40.05
C MET A 193 -23.08 -48.49 -39.69
N THR A 194 -24.41 -48.46 -39.59
CA THR A 194 -25.15 -47.28 -39.18
C THR A 194 -24.85 -46.92 -37.71
N ALA A 195 -24.88 -47.93 -36.86
CA ALA A 195 -24.51 -47.77 -35.46
C ALA A 195 -23.03 -47.41 -35.28
N VAL A 196 -22.12 -48.01 -36.10
CA VAL A 196 -20.69 -47.68 -36.09
C VAL A 196 -20.45 -46.19 -36.40
N MET A 197 -21.10 -45.68 -37.43
CA MET A 197 -21.00 -44.23 -37.80
C MET A 197 -21.63 -43.36 -36.72
N GLY A 198 -22.76 -43.78 -36.12
CA GLY A 198 -23.38 -43.09 -34.98
C GLY A 198 -22.42 -42.89 -33.79
N TYR A 199 -21.79 -43.97 -33.32
CA TYR A 199 -20.82 -43.91 -32.24
C TYR A 199 -19.57 -43.13 -32.60
N MET A 200 -19.12 -43.15 -33.85
CA MET A 200 -17.98 -42.39 -34.30
C MET A 200 -18.23 -40.87 -34.19
N HIS A 201 -19.43 -40.40 -34.45
CA HIS A 201 -19.83 -39.00 -34.27
C HIS A 201 -20.01 -38.60 -32.80
N GLU A 202 -20.10 -39.57 -31.88
CA GLU A 202 -20.18 -39.32 -30.44
C GLU A 202 -18.83 -39.35 -29.71
N PHE A 203 -17.69 -39.37 -30.44
CA PHE A 203 -16.40 -39.26 -29.84
C PHE A 203 -16.11 -37.83 -29.40
N TYR A 204 -15.68 -37.63 -28.16
CA TYR A 204 -15.25 -36.37 -27.54
C TYR A 204 -13.79 -36.46 -27.08
N PHE A 205 -12.96 -37.38 -27.65
CA PHE A 205 -11.53 -37.47 -27.36
C PHE A 205 -10.78 -36.16 -27.66
N GLU A 206 -11.09 -35.55 -28.79
CA GLU A 206 -10.55 -34.26 -29.18
C GLU A 206 -10.97 -33.14 -28.22
N SER A 207 -12.23 -33.16 -27.74
CA SER A 207 -12.72 -32.19 -26.76
C SER A 207 -11.95 -32.30 -25.45
N ALA A 208 -11.72 -33.54 -24.95
CA ALA A 208 -10.94 -33.79 -23.73
C ALA A 208 -9.52 -33.24 -23.85
N ALA A 209 -8.85 -33.53 -24.97
CA ALA A 209 -7.49 -33.08 -25.26
C ALA A 209 -7.39 -31.56 -25.46
N MET A 210 -8.35 -30.99 -26.19
CA MET A 210 -8.42 -29.56 -26.48
C MET A 210 -8.65 -28.73 -25.20
N ILE A 211 -9.58 -29.16 -24.32
CA ILE A 211 -9.83 -28.53 -23.02
C ILE A 211 -8.52 -28.42 -22.23
N LEU A 212 -7.78 -29.53 -22.07
CA LEU A 212 -6.52 -29.56 -21.33
C LEU A 212 -5.46 -28.66 -21.97
N THR A 213 -5.35 -28.65 -23.29
CA THR A 213 -4.37 -27.85 -24.01
C THR A 213 -4.69 -26.37 -23.94
N LEU A 214 -5.94 -25.95 -24.20
CA LEU A 214 -6.36 -24.55 -24.14
C LEU A 214 -6.24 -23.99 -22.72
N ILE A 215 -6.58 -24.79 -21.69
CA ILE A 215 -6.38 -24.37 -20.30
C ILE A 215 -4.89 -24.21 -19.98
N THR A 216 -4.03 -25.06 -20.53
CA THR A 216 -2.57 -24.91 -20.40
C THR A 216 -2.06 -23.63 -21.11
N VAL A 217 -2.65 -23.25 -22.26
CA VAL A 217 -2.40 -21.94 -22.88
C VAL A 217 -2.77 -20.81 -21.94
N GLY A 218 -3.98 -20.86 -21.38
CA GLY A 218 -4.46 -19.86 -20.42
C GLY A 218 -3.53 -19.74 -19.21
N LYS A 219 -3.13 -20.88 -18.62
CA LYS A 219 -2.18 -20.91 -17.49
C LYS A 219 -0.79 -20.37 -17.85
N MET A 220 -0.30 -20.64 -19.05
CA MET A 220 0.97 -20.09 -19.51
C MET A 220 0.89 -18.56 -19.70
N LEU A 221 -0.18 -18.06 -20.32
CA LEU A 221 -0.41 -16.62 -20.47
C LEU A 221 -0.56 -15.93 -19.10
N GLU A 222 -1.26 -16.57 -18.17
CA GLU A 222 -1.38 -16.12 -16.79
C GLU A 222 -0.01 -16.02 -16.11
N ALA A 223 0.80 -17.08 -16.14
CA ALA A 223 2.13 -17.11 -15.55
C ALA A 223 3.06 -16.04 -16.14
N ARG A 224 3.08 -15.91 -17.48
CA ARG A 224 3.85 -14.87 -18.16
C ARG A 224 3.41 -13.46 -17.78
N SER A 225 2.12 -13.26 -17.62
CA SER A 225 1.55 -11.96 -17.26
C SER A 225 1.83 -11.62 -15.80
N LYS A 226 1.76 -12.60 -14.90
CA LYS A 226 2.20 -12.44 -13.50
C LYS A 226 3.67 -12.02 -13.44
N GLY A 227 4.54 -12.62 -14.25
CA GLY A 227 5.94 -12.22 -14.36
C GLY A 227 6.12 -10.75 -14.72
N ARG A 228 5.32 -10.21 -15.65
CA ARG A 228 5.36 -8.79 -16.04
C ARG A 228 4.84 -7.85 -14.95
N THR A 229 3.91 -8.26 -14.13
CA THR A 229 3.41 -7.41 -13.03
C THR A 229 4.43 -7.26 -11.90
N THR A 230 5.38 -8.21 -11.76
CA THR A 230 6.48 -8.12 -10.81
C THR A 230 7.70 -7.35 -11.35
N ASP A 231 7.68 -6.92 -12.61
CA ASP A 231 8.83 -6.24 -13.23
C ASP A 231 9.17 -4.90 -12.58
N ALA A 232 8.17 -4.18 -12.05
CA ALA A 232 8.42 -2.94 -11.30
C ALA A 232 9.25 -3.20 -10.03
N LEU A 233 8.92 -4.26 -9.29
CA LEU A 233 9.66 -4.66 -8.10
C LEU A 233 11.07 -5.16 -8.46
N LYS A 234 11.20 -5.96 -9.52
CA LYS A 234 12.50 -6.40 -10.05
C LYS A 234 13.38 -5.23 -10.49
N SER A 235 12.77 -4.22 -11.13
CA SER A 235 13.48 -3.02 -11.55
C SER A 235 14.08 -2.29 -10.35
N LEU A 236 13.32 -2.14 -9.26
CA LEU A 236 13.82 -1.54 -8.01
C LEU A 236 14.97 -2.37 -7.41
N MET A 237 14.83 -3.69 -7.36
CA MET A 237 15.89 -4.59 -6.85
C MET A 237 17.17 -4.53 -7.68
N ASN A 238 17.05 -4.39 -9.00
CA ASN A 238 18.22 -4.31 -9.90
C ASN A 238 19.00 -3.00 -9.79
N LEU A 239 18.46 -1.97 -9.10
CA LEU A 239 19.16 -0.72 -8.83
C LEU A 239 20.24 -0.88 -7.76
N ALA A 240 20.12 -1.85 -6.86
CA ALA A 240 21.09 -2.09 -5.81
C ALA A 240 22.42 -2.58 -6.42
N PRO A 241 23.54 -1.89 -6.19
CA PRO A 241 24.85 -2.38 -6.60
C PRO A 241 25.20 -3.67 -5.83
N LYS A 242 26.01 -4.53 -6.44
CA LYS A 242 26.40 -5.81 -5.84
C LYS A 242 27.67 -5.68 -4.98
N THR A 243 28.46 -4.66 -5.23
CA THR A 243 29.75 -4.41 -4.58
C THR A 243 29.85 -2.97 -4.10
N ALA A 244 30.67 -2.75 -3.09
CA ALA A 244 31.01 -1.42 -2.53
C ALA A 244 32.54 -1.28 -2.44
N ALA A 245 33.07 -0.11 -2.72
CA ALA A 245 34.48 0.23 -2.48
C ALA A 245 34.64 0.82 -1.08
N LEU A 246 35.12 0.04 -0.13
CA LEU A 246 35.37 0.47 1.25
C LEU A 246 36.81 0.98 1.43
N VAL A 247 37.00 1.92 2.32
CA VAL A 247 38.31 2.39 2.77
C VAL A 247 38.64 1.67 4.07
N ARG A 248 39.59 0.73 4.01
CA ARG A 248 40.12 0.02 5.19
C ARG A 248 41.63 0.25 5.26
N ASP A 249 42.11 0.67 6.41
CA ASP A 249 43.54 0.96 6.65
C ASP A 249 44.16 1.91 5.60
N GLY A 250 43.37 2.87 5.11
CA GLY A 250 43.82 3.83 4.09
C GLY A 250 43.84 3.31 2.66
N GLN A 251 43.45 2.04 2.43
CA GLN A 251 43.40 1.42 1.10
C GLN A 251 41.93 1.15 0.71
N GLU A 252 41.64 1.30 -0.58
CA GLU A 252 40.34 0.96 -1.13
C GLU A 252 40.25 -0.56 -1.42
N VAL A 253 39.26 -1.20 -0.84
CA VAL A 253 38.97 -2.63 -1.03
C VAL A 253 37.54 -2.80 -1.53
N THR A 254 37.37 -3.46 -2.67
CA THR A 254 36.05 -3.79 -3.19
C THR A 254 35.53 -5.04 -2.48
N VAL A 255 34.38 -4.89 -1.82
CA VAL A 255 33.70 -5.97 -1.09
C VAL A 255 32.26 -6.14 -1.58
N PRO A 256 31.63 -7.30 -1.39
CA PRO A 256 30.18 -7.44 -1.57
C PRO A 256 29.41 -6.47 -0.64
N VAL A 257 28.32 -5.86 -1.11
CA VAL A 257 27.52 -4.92 -0.29
C VAL A 257 27.00 -5.56 1.00
N SER A 258 26.81 -6.89 1.01
CA SER A 258 26.41 -7.65 2.19
C SER A 258 27.44 -7.66 3.33
N GLU A 259 28.70 -7.30 3.06
CA GLU A 259 29.77 -7.22 4.06
C GLU A 259 29.97 -5.81 4.62
N VAL A 260 29.28 -4.81 4.06
CA VAL A 260 29.31 -3.42 4.56
C VAL A 260 28.63 -3.35 5.91
N ARG A 261 29.27 -2.69 6.86
CA ARG A 261 28.75 -2.48 8.21
C ARG A 261 28.48 -0.99 8.46
N ARG A 262 27.60 -0.71 9.40
CA ARG A 262 27.37 0.65 9.86
C ARG A 262 28.67 1.25 10.42
N GLY A 263 29.00 2.46 9.97
CA GLY A 263 30.27 3.14 10.30
C GLY A 263 31.41 2.87 9.33
N ASP A 264 31.26 1.92 8.37
CA ASP A 264 32.25 1.73 7.31
C ASP A 264 32.29 2.96 6.40
N VAL A 265 33.49 3.35 5.97
CA VAL A 265 33.67 4.45 5.02
C VAL A 265 33.75 3.87 3.61
N PHE A 266 32.90 4.36 2.72
CA PHE A 266 32.88 3.94 1.32
C PHE A 266 33.06 5.11 0.37
N VAL A 267 33.50 4.81 -0.83
CA VAL A 267 33.81 5.76 -1.90
C VAL A 267 32.86 5.51 -3.09
N VAL A 268 32.38 6.62 -3.68
CA VAL A 268 31.55 6.58 -4.87
C VAL A 268 32.09 7.55 -5.92
N ARG A 269 32.46 7.00 -7.08
CA ARG A 269 32.98 7.77 -8.22
C ARG A 269 31.85 8.22 -9.15
N PRO A 270 32.10 9.20 -10.02
CA PRO A 270 31.15 9.58 -11.05
C PRO A 270 30.66 8.39 -11.87
N GLY A 271 29.35 8.28 -12.03
CA GLY A 271 28.69 7.18 -12.75
C GLY A 271 28.43 5.91 -11.92
N GLU A 272 28.93 5.83 -10.69
CA GLU A 272 28.66 4.69 -9.80
C GLU A 272 27.38 4.87 -9.00
N ASN A 273 26.74 3.73 -8.68
CA ASN A 273 25.60 3.70 -7.77
C ASN A 273 26.10 3.71 -6.32
N ILE A 274 25.42 4.45 -5.46
CA ILE A 274 25.66 4.48 -4.02
C ILE A 274 25.24 3.12 -3.42
N PRO A 275 26.18 2.43 -2.69
CA PRO A 275 25.93 1.04 -2.27
C PRO A 275 24.98 0.89 -1.08
N VAL A 276 25.07 1.81 -0.12
CA VAL A 276 24.28 1.80 1.13
C VAL A 276 23.93 3.26 1.50
N ASP A 277 22.97 3.44 2.42
CA ASP A 277 22.67 4.79 2.90
C ASP A 277 23.84 5.32 3.76
N GLY A 278 24.16 6.59 3.60
CA GLY A 278 25.30 7.19 4.27
C GLY A 278 25.21 8.71 4.41
N ILE A 279 26.23 9.28 5.05
CA ILE A 279 26.45 10.73 5.15
C ILE A 279 27.77 11.06 4.46
N VAL A 280 27.78 12.14 3.68
CA VAL A 280 28.98 12.60 2.99
C VAL A 280 29.97 13.16 4.00
N LEU A 281 31.18 12.55 4.05
CA LEU A 281 32.31 13.01 4.87
C LEU A 281 33.21 13.97 4.10
N GLU A 282 33.39 13.73 2.78
CA GLU A 282 34.29 14.48 1.93
C GLU A 282 33.77 14.49 0.49
N GLY A 283 33.93 15.63 -0.19
CA GLY A 283 33.54 15.81 -1.58
C GLY A 283 32.21 16.53 -1.72
N ALA A 284 31.88 16.86 -2.97
CA ALA A 284 30.59 17.40 -3.37
C ALA A 284 30.23 16.88 -4.76
N SER A 285 28.97 16.56 -4.99
CA SER A 285 28.50 16.02 -6.26
C SER A 285 27.01 16.20 -6.46
N ALA A 286 26.58 16.23 -7.72
CA ALA A 286 25.20 16.08 -8.10
C ALA A 286 24.82 14.59 -8.11
N VAL A 287 23.84 14.19 -7.30
CA VAL A 287 23.35 12.82 -7.18
C VAL A 287 21.98 12.69 -7.83
N ASN A 288 21.85 11.75 -8.75
CA ASN A 288 20.58 11.44 -9.37
C ASN A 288 19.78 10.47 -8.48
N GLU A 289 18.74 10.98 -7.85
CA GLU A 289 17.83 10.23 -6.97
C GLU A 289 16.57 9.74 -7.68
N SER A 290 16.48 9.87 -9.01
CA SER A 290 15.28 9.56 -9.80
C SER A 290 14.77 8.12 -9.63
N ALA A 291 15.66 7.21 -9.32
CA ALA A 291 15.34 5.81 -9.06
C ALA A 291 14.45 5.60 -7.82
N LEU A 292 14.61 6.42 -6.79
CA LEU A 292 13.85 6.39 -5.53
C LEU A 292 12.74 7.43 -5.50
N THR A 293 13.03 8.63 -5.99
CA THR A 293 12.12 9.78 -5.89
C THR A 293 11.28 9.98 -7.15
N GLY A 294 11.71 9.46 -8.30
CA GLY A 294 11.11 9.71 -9.62
C GLY A 294 11.39 11.12 -10.16
N GLU A 295 12.35 11.87 -9.58
CA GLU A 295 12.78 13.19 -10.10
C GLU A 295 13.99 13.05 -11.00
N SER A 296 13.91 13.67 -12.19
CA SER A 296 15.02 13.63 -13.15
C SER A 296 16.10 14.67 -12.88
N ILE A 297 15.85 15.66 -12.02
CA ILE A 297 16.81 16.71 -11.68
C ILE A 297 17.73 16.17 -10.58
N PRO A 298 19.04 16.13 -10.82
CA PRO A 298 20.00 15.74 -9.80
C PRO A 298 19.99 16.69 -8.60
N VAL A 299 20.26 16.17 -7.41
CA VAL A 299 20.34 16.93 -6.16
C VAL A 299 21.80 17.11 -5.80
N ASP A 300 22.22 18.34 -5.56
CA ASP A 300 23.56 18.63 -5.10
C ASP A 300 23.73 18.14 -3.65
N LYS A 301 24.83 17.41 -3.41
CA LYS A 301 25.22 16.87 -2.10
C LYS A 301 26.58 17.39 -1.72
N ALA A 302 26.70 17.87 -0.49
CA ALA A 302 27.91 18.38 0.14
C ALA A 302 28.21 17.62 1.44
N VAL A 303 29.30 17.96 2.08
CA VAL A 303 29.70 17.37 3.37
C VAL A 303 28.60 17.58 4.41
N GLY A 304 28.18 16.50 5.06
CA GLY A 304 27.10 16.45 6.04
C GLY A 304 25.76 16.03 5.46
N ASP A 305 25.58 16.00 4.13
CA ASP A 305 24.33 15.60 3.51
C ASP A 305 24.17 14.08 3.48
N ALA A 306 22.92 13.64 3.61
CA ALA A 306 22.56 12.23 3.48
C ALA A 306 22.50 11.79 2.01
N VAL A 307 22.99 10.57 1.75
CA VAL A 307 22.90 9.89 0.47
C VAL A 307 22.20 8.55 0.63
N SER A 308 21.43 8.14 -0.37
CA SER A 308 20.62 6.92 -0.32
C SER A 308 21.14 5.85 -1.27
N ALA A 309 21.04 4.59 -0.84
CA ALA A 309 21.39 3.43 -1.65
C ALA A 309 20.67 3.43 -3.01
N ALA A 310 21.36 2.95 -4.05
CA ALA A 310 20.87 2.83 -5.42
C ALA A 310 20.64 4.16 -6.17
N THR A 311 21.00 5.29 -5.59
CA THR A 311 21.09 6.57 -6.32
C THR A 311 22.42 6.65 -7.07
N VAL A 312 22.49 7.46 -8.13
CA VAL A 312 23.65 7.52 -9.03
C VAL A 312 24.45 8.79 -8.81
N ASN A 313 25.72 8.66 -8.45
CA ASN A 313 26.63 9.79 -8.40
C ASN A 313 26.97 10.26 -9.82
N GLN A 314 26.74 11.55 -10.16
CA GLN A 314 26.89 12.02 -11.54
C GLN A 314 28.22 12.70 -11.83
N SER A 315 28.73 13.54 -10.94
CA SER A 315 29.82 14.46 -11.35
C SER A 315 31.04 14.46 -10.46
N GLY A 316 30.89 14.45 -9.15
CA GLY A 316 31.96 14.58 -8.17
C GLY A 316 32.39 13.26 -7.55
N PHE A 317 33.46 13.29 -6.78
CA PHE A 317 33.89 12.20 -5.92
C PHE A 317 33.22 12.38 -4.55
N LEU A 318 32.66 11.29 -4.00
CA LEU A 318 32.05 11.29 -2.69
C LEU A 318 32.72 10.22 -1.82
N ARG A 319 33.05 10.61 -0.59
CA ARG A 319 33.47 9.72 0.48
C ARG A 319 32.41 9.81 1.58
N CYS A 320 31.78 8.69 1.88
CA CYS A 320 30.62 8.64 2.74
C CYS A 320 30.82 7.61 3.87
N GLU A 321 30.18 7.86 5.02
CA GLU A 321 30.09 6.92 6.11
C GLU A 321 28.72 6.21 6.05
N ALA A 322 28.73 4.87 6.15
CA ALA A 322 27.52 4.06 6.11
C ALA A 322 26.69 4.24 7.37
N THR A 323 25.45 4.69 7.21
CA THR A 323 24.49 4.91 8.32
C THR A 323 23.47 3.79 8.44
N ARG A 324 22.95 3.28 7.30
CA ARG A 324 22.03 2.15 7.22
C ARG A 324 22.52 1.14 6.20
N VAL A 325 22.50 -0.14 6.56
CA VAL A 325 23.06 -1.24 5.76
C VAL A 325 22.08 -2.41 5.67
N GLY A 326 22.22 -3.24 4.65
CA GLY A 326 21.43 -4.45 4.49
C GLY A 326 19.93 -4.22 4.37
N GLU A 327 19.16 -4.78 5.29
CA GLU A 327 17.68 -4.65 5.27
C GLU A 327 17.17 -3.26 5.70
N ASP A 328 18.01 -2.50 6.40
CA ASP A 328 17.67 -1.18 6.93
C ASP A 328 17.87 -0.04 5.92
N THR A 329 18.48 -0.32 4.75
CA THR A 329 18.63 0.70 3.71
C THR A 329 17.26 1.17 3.19
N THR A 330 17.19 2.44 2.81
CA THR A 330 15.98 3.07 2.24
C THR A 330 15.41 2.24 1.07
N LEU A 331 16.28 1.74 0.16
CA LEU A 331 15.85 0.88 -0.94
C LEU A 331 15.24 -0.43 -0.44
N SER A 332 15.87 -1.09 0.55
CA SER A 332 15.35 -2.35 1.12
C SER A 332 13.99 -2.15 1.79
N GLN A 333 13.79 -1.05 2.50
CA GLN A 333 12.50 -0.69 3.09
C GLN A 333 11.42 -0.45 2.03
N ILE A 334 11.74 0.23 0.92
CA ILE A 334 10.82 0.43 -0.22
C ILE A 334 10.42 -0.92 -0.82
N ILE A 335 11.39 -1.79 -1.10
CA ILE A 335 11.14 -3.14 -1.63
C ILE A 335 10.24 -3.94 -0.69
N ARG A 336 10.50 -3.88 0.60
CA ARG A 336 9.70 -4.55 1.63
C ARG A 336 8.26 -4.02 1.65
N MET A 337 8.05 -2.70 1.67
CA MET A 337 6.71 -2.10 1.65
C MET A 337 5.91 -2.52 0.41
N VAL A 338 6.51 -2.49 -0.78
CA VAL A 338 5.84 -2.94 -2.02
C VAL A 338 5.54 -4.44 -1.99
N SER A 339 6.43 -5.25 -1.43
CA SER A 339 6.22 -6.69 -1.25
C SER A 339 5.10 -6.99 -0.27
N ASP A 340 5.03 -6.27 0.85
CA ASP A 340 3.99 -6.40 1.87
C ASP A 340 2.63 -5.96 1.33
N ALA A 341 2.58 -4.87 0.56
CA ALA A 341 1.36 -4.46 -0.14
C ALA A 341 0.85 -5.56 -1.09
N ALA A 342 1.76 -6.23 -1.81
CA ALA A 342 1.40 -7.34 -2.69
C ALA A 342 0.96 -8.62 -1.94
N ALA A 343 1.43 -8.81 -0.70
CA ALA A 343 1.08 -9.96 0.13
C ALA A 343 -0.25 -9.79 0.88
N THR A 344 -0.69 -8.54 1.10
CA THR A 344 -1.95 -8.24 1.78
C THR A 344 -3.14 -8.29 0.84
N LYS A 345 -4.35 -8.51 1.37
CA LYS A 345 -5.59 -8.52 0.60
C LYS A 345 -6.46 -7.30 0.90
N ALA A 346 -6.80 -6.56 -0.13
CA ALA A 346 -7.80 -5.51 -0.05
C ALA A 346 -9.20 -6.07 0.28
N PRO A 347 -10.09 -5.32 0.94
CA PRO A 347 -11.46 -5.72 1.23
C PRO A 347 -12.24 -6.21 0.00
N ILE A 348 -12.09 -5.55 -1.14
CA ILE A 348 -12.71 -5.95 -2.41
C ILE A 348 -12.22 -7.33 -2.89
N ALA A 349 -10.96 -7.68 -2.64
CA ALA A 349 -10.41 -9.01 -2.97
C ALA A 349 -11.05 -10.11 -2.10
N LYS A 350 -11.27 -9.84 -0.81
CA LYS A 350 -11.94 -10.79 0.10
C LYS A 350 -13.37 -11.10 -0.35
N ILE A 351 -14.09 -10.09 -0.87
CA ILE A 351 -15.44 -10.27 -1.42
C ILE A 351 -15.38 -11.15 -2.68
N ALA A 352 -14.47 -10.85 -3.61
CA ALA A 352 -14.28 -11.64 -4.82
C ALA A 352 -13.92 -13.10 -4.52
N ASP A 353 -13.06 -13.34 -3.54
CA ASP A 353 -12.67 -14.69 -3.10
C ASP A 353 -13.86 -15.46 -2.49
N LYS A 354 -14.70 -14.80 -1.69
CA LYS A 354 -15.92 -15.39 -1.11
C LYS A 354 -16.90 -15.81 -2.19
N VAL A 355 -17.11 -14.96 -3.19
CA VAL A 355 -17.95 -15.28 -4.36
C VAL A 355 -17.36 -16.46 -5.13
N SER A 356 -16.05 -16.48 -5.38
CA SER A 356 -15.37 -17.59 -6.06
C SER A 356 -15.53 -18.93 -5.33
N GLY A 357 -15.54 -18.93 -4.01
CA GLY A 357 -15.72 -20.14 -3.19
C GLY A 357 -17.11 -20.78 -3.31
N VAL A 358 -18.15 -19.99 -3.57
CA VAL A 358 -19.53 -20.47 -3.80
C VAL A 358 -19.74 -20.82 -5.27
N PHE A 359 -19.06 -20.16 -6.17
CA PHE A 359 -19.27 -20.24 -7.61
C PHE A 359 -19.03 -21.66 -8.17
N VAL A 360 -17.93 -22.30 -7.80
CA VAL A 360 -17.58 -23.64 -8.33
C VAL A 360 -18.60 -24.71 -7.97
N PRO A 361 -19.04 -24.87 -6.71
CA PRO A 361 -20.13 -25.77 -6.39
C PRO A 361 -21.45 -25.50 -7.14
N THR A 362 -21.79 -24.20 -7.28
CA THR A 362 -22.99 -23.78 -8.02
C THR A 362 -22.93 -24.19 -9.49
N VAL A 363 -21.77 -24.01 -10.13
CA VAL A 363 -21.58 -24.42 -11.53
C VAL A 363 -21.69 -25.92 -11.71
N ILE A 364 -21.16 -26.71 -10.78
CA ILE A 364 -21.32 -28.19 -10.82
C ILE A 364 -22.81 -28.56 -10.76
N CYS A 365 -23.58 -27.91 -9.87
CA CYS A 365 -25.03 -28.12 -9.80
C CYS A 365 -25.72 -27.73 -11.11
N ILE A 366 -25.39 -26.59 -11.69
CA ILE A 366 -25.95 -26.16 -12.99
C ILE A 366 -25.61 -27.15 -14.09
N ALA A 367 -24.41 -27.69 -14.15
CA ALA A 367 -24.01 -28.66 -15.14
C ALA A 367 -24.80 -29.97 -15.00
N VAL A 368 -25.00 -30.46 -13.78
CA VAL A 368 -25.81 -31.63 -13.49
C VAL A 368 -27.28 -31.38 -13.87
N VAL A 369 -27.84 -30.23 -13.48
CA VAL A 369 -29.23 -29.88 -13.86
C VAL A 369 -29.36 -29.78 -15.38
N THR A 370 -28.41 -29.17 -16.07
CA THR A 370 -28.38 -29.08 -17.54
C THR A 370 -28.40 -30.47 -18.16
N PHE A 371 -27.57 -31.38 -17.68
CA PHE A 371 -27.53 -32.75 -18.14
C PHE A 371 -28.91 -33.46 -17.97
N ILE A 372 -29.49 -33.36 -16.76
CA ILE A 372 -30.78 -33.99 -16.45
C ILE A 372 -31.91 -33.41 -17.34
N VAL A 373 -31.95 -32.07 -17.51
CA VAL A 373 -32.98 -31.42 -18.34
C VAL A 373 -32.91 -31.93 -19.79
N TRP A 374 -31.71 -32.01 -20.40
CA TRP A 374 -31.58 -32.49 -21.77
C TRP A 374 -31.91 -33.96 -21.90
N MET A 375 -31.66 -34.80 -20.89
CA MET A 375 -32.13 -36.19 -20.86
C MET A 375 -33.65 -36.25 -20.78
N LEU A 376 -34.31 -35.41 -19.99
CA LEU A 376 -35.77 -35.37 -19.87
C LEU A 376 -36.45 -34.84 -21.15
N VAL A 377 -35.77 -33.97 -21.90
CA VAL A 377 -36.22 -33.46 -23.22
C VAL A 377 -36.09 -34.53 -24.30
N GLY A 378 -35.50 -35.72 -23.99
CA GLY A 378 -35.40 -36.85 -24.90
C GLY A 378 -34.19 -36.80 -25.84
N GLN A 379 -33.15 -36.02 -25.51
CA GLN A 379 -31.89 -36.02 -26.25
C GLN A 379 -31.00 -37.22 -25.87
N THR A 380 -30.04 -37.57 -26.72
CA THR A 380 -29.10 -38.66 -26.44
C THR A 380 -28.23 -38.35 -25.22
N PHE A 381 -27.77 -39.41 -24.55
CA PHE A 381 -26.85 -39.28 -23.40
C PHE A 381 -25.60 -38.45 -23.76
N GLY A 382 -24.99 -38.70 -24.92
CA GLY A 382 -23.84 -37.99 -25.38
C GLY A 382 -24.10 -36.51 -25.59
N TYR A 383 -25.25 -36.14 -26.15
CA TYR A 383 -25.65 -34.75 -26.32
C TYR A 383 -25.84 -34.05 -24.99
N ALA A 384 -26.59 -34.64 -24.07
CA ALA A 384 -26.84 -34.10 -22.72
C ALA A 384 -25.51 -33.91 -21.96
N LEU A 385 -24.60 -34.91 -22.04
CA LEU A 385 -23.28 -34.87 -21.42
C LEU A 385 -22.43 -33.74 -21.99
N ALA A 386 -22.41 -33.54 -23.31
CA ALA A 386 -21.69 -32.46 -23.96
C ALA A 386 -22.15 -31.08 -23.47
N ARG A 387 -23.44 -30.85 -23.22
CA ARG A 387 -23.98 -29.62 -22.65
C ARG A 387 -23.50 -29.38 -21.21
N GLY A 388 -23.58 -30.43 -20.37
CA GLY A 388 -23.05 -30.40 -19.01
C GLY A 388 -21.56 -30.07 -18.97
N ILE A 389 -20.74 -30.71 -19.83
CA ILE A 389 -19.33 -30.45 -19.97
C ILE A 389 -19.07 -29.01 -20.42
N SER A 390 -19.85 -28.50 -21.40
CA SER A 390 -19.72 -27.12 -21.88
C SER A 390 -19.92 -26.11 -20.74
N VAL A 391 -20.91 -26.35 -19.85
CA VAL A 391 -21.15 -25.52 -18.66
C VAL A 391 -19.96 -25.59 -17.70
N LEU A 392 -19.41 -26.78 -17.42
CA LEU A 392 -18.23 -26.91 -16.53
C LEU A 392 -17.02 -26.16 -17.07
N VAL A 393 -16.75 -26.25 -18.36
CA VAL A 393 -15.55 -25.70 -18.98
C VAL A 393 -15.61 -24.19 -19.09
N ILE A 394 -16.74 -23.61 -19.54
CA ILE A 394 -16.86 -22.15 -19.69
C ILE A 394 -16.84 -21.41 -18.37
N SER A 395 -17.28 -22.07 -17.30
CA SER A 395 -17.48 -21.45 -16.00
C SER A 395 -16.23 -21.37 -15.12
N CYS A 396 -15.05 -21.44 -15.69
CA CYS A 396 -13.82 -21.31 -14.89
C CYS A 396 -13.64 -19.88 -14.35
N PRO A 397 -13.54 -19.65 -13.04
CA PRO A 397 -13.36 -18.31 -12.46
C PRO A 397 -11.87 -17.87 -12.44
N CYS A 398 -11.10 -18.24 -13.46
CA CYS A 398 -9.66 -17.96 -13.52
C CYS A 398 -9.34 -16.46 -13.45
N ALA A 399 -10.08 -15.67 -14.24
CA ALA A 399 -9.91 -14.21 -14.31
C ALA A 399 -10.28 -13.52 -13.00
N LEU A 400 -11.27 -14.03 -12.27
CA LEU A 400 -11.74 -13.47 -11.01
C LEU A 400 -10.66 -13.47 -9.92
N GLY A 401 -9.89 -14.57 -9.83
CA GLY A 401 -8.80 -14.67 -8.85
C GLY A 401 -7.61 -13.75 -9.12
N LEU A 402 -7.48 -13.23 -10.35
CA LEU A 402 -6.39 -12.33 -10.76
C LEU A 402 -6.81 -10.86 -10.81
N ALA A 403 -8.12 -10.59 -10.94
CA ALA A 403 -8.67 -9.27 -11.19
C ALA A 403 -8.17 -8.20 -10.21
N THR A 404 -8.12 -8.52 -8.92
CA THR A 404 -7.72 -7.61 -7.86
C THR A 404 -6.20 -7.62 -7.61
N PRO A 405 -5.54 -8.79 -7.39
CA PRO A 405 -4.12 -8.79 -7.02
C PRO A 405 -3.20 -8.18 -8.08
N VAL A 406 -3.50 -8.41 -9.36
CA VAL A 406 -2.69 -7.86 -10.46
C VAL A 406 -2.80 -6.33 -10.51
N ALA A 407 -4.01 -5.79 -10.39
CA ALA A 407 -4.21 -4.33 -10.40
C ALA A 407 -3.56 -3.65 -9.18
N ILE A 408 -3.64 -4.27 -7.99
CA ILE A 408 -2.98 -3.76 -6.78
C ILE A 408 -1.47 -3.75 -6.96
N MET A 409 -0.87 -4.84 -7.47
CA MET A 409 0.58 -4.91 -7.66
C MET A 409 1.07 -3.87 -8.66
N VAL A 410 0.37 -3.70 -9.79
CA VAL A 410 0.72 -2.67 -10.78
C VAL A 410 0.52 -1.28 -10.19
N GLY A 411 -0.58 -1.04 -9.45
CA GLY A 411 -0.86 0.23 -8.79
C GLY A 411 0.20 0.57 -7.72
N SER A 412 0.54 -0.36 -6.83
CA SER A 412 1.59 -0.16 -5.82
C SER A 412 2.96 0.05 -6.46
N GLY A 413 3.28 -0.69 -7.54
CA GLY A 413 4.51 -0.50 -8.29
C GLY A 413 4.60 0.86 -8.98
N MET A 414 3.48 1.36 -9.52
CA MET A 414 3.39 2.73 -10.05
C MET A 414 3.55 3.78 -8.95
N GLY A 415 2.94 3.56 -7.78
CA GLY A 415 3.13 4.41 -6.61
C GLY A 415 4.60 4.51 -6.24
N ALA A 416 5.27 3.37 -6.06
CA ALA A 416 6.68 3.30 -5.70
C ALA A 416 7.59 4.03 -6.69
N LYS A 417 7.37 3.86 -8.00
CA LYS A 417 8.10 4.60 -9.05
C LYS A 417 7.94 6.12 -8.97
N ASN A 418 6.87 6.60 -8.35
CA ASN A 418 6.58 8.02 -8.18
C ASN A 418 6.86 8.51 -6.75
N GLY A 419 7.49 7.69 -5.90
CA GLY A 419 7.79 8.01 -4.53
C GLY A 419 6.57 7.96 -3.59
N ILE A 420 5.49 7.26 -3.96
CA ILE A 420 4.28 7.07 -3.16
C ILE A 420 4.20 5.59 -2.75
N LEU A 421 4.45 5.29 -1.50
CA LEU A 421 4.55 3.92 -0.99
C LEU A 421 3.31 3.55 -0.18
N PHE A 422 2.57 2.56 -0.62
CA PHE A 422 1.43 1.99 0.11
C PHE A 422 1.92 0.78 0.91
N LYS A 423 1.75 0.75 2.21
CA LYS A 423 2.16 -0.37 3.06
C LYS A 423 1.32 -1.63 2.86
N THR A 424 0.04 -1.46 2.52
CA THR A 424 -0.90 -2.57 2.34
C THR A 424 -1.83 -2.34 1.16
N ALA A 425 -2.41 -3.43 0.66
CA ALA A 425 -3.48 -3.35 -0.34
C ALA A 425 -4.73 -2.62 0.20
N VAL A 426 -4.95 -2.68 1.53
CA VAL A 426 -6.04 -1.96 2.20
C VAL A 426 -5.80 -0.46 2.13
N SER A 427 -4.56 -0.02 2.41
CA SER A 427 -4.16 1.39 2.33
C SER A 427 -4.37 1.94 0.91
N LEU A 428 -3.96 1.16 -0.12
CA LEU A 428 -4.20 1.53 -1.52
C LEU A 428 -5.70 1.64 -1.83
N GLU A 429 -6.55 0.72 -1.36
CA GLU A 429 -7.99 0.77 -1.59
C GLU A 429 -8.65 1.95 -0.88
N LYS A 430 -8.34 2.17 0.40
CA LYS A 430 -8.96 3.22 1.21
C LYS A 430 -8.57 4.63 0.77
N THR A 431 -7.31 4.85 0.37
CA THR A 431 -6.82 6.15 -0.11
C THR A 431 -7.74 6.75 -1.19
N GLY A 432 -8.31 5.94 -2.08
CA GLY A 432 -9.21 6.43 -3.13
C GLY A 432 -10.61 6.82 -2.67
N LYS A 433 -11.01 6.39 -1.48
CA LYS A 433 -12.35 6.59 -0.90
C LYS A 433 -12.42 7.79 0.06
N VAL A 434 -11.29 8.40 0.38
CA VAL A 434 -11.16 9.53 1.31
C VAL A 434 -12.06 10.69 0.92
N GLN A 435 -12.74 11.26 1.90
CA GLN A 435 -13.67 12.39 1.78
C GLN A 435 -13.15 13.65 2.46
N ILE A 436 -12.33 13.47 3.53
CA ILE A 436 -11.74 14.55 4.31
C ILE A 436 -10.24 14.33 4.34
N VAL A 437 -9.46 15.38 4.07
CA VAL A 437 -8.00 15.39 4.22
C VAL A 437 -7.63 16.39 5.30
N ALA A 438 -7.14 15.89 6.42
CA ALA A 438 -6.59 16.67 7.50
C ALA A 438 -5.08 16.82 7.29
N LEU A 439 -4.60 18.04 7.19
CA LEU A 439 -3.20 18.38 6.95
C LEU A 439 -2.62 19.01 8.22
N ASP A 440 -1.51 18.51 8.71
CA ASP A 440 -0.71 19.29 9.66
C ASP A 440 -0.19 20.54 8.98
N LYS A 441 0.05 21.61 9.74
CA LYS A 441 0.62 22.83 9.21
C LYS A 441 2.12 22.65 8.93
N THR A 442 2.87 22.35 9.99
CA THR A 442 4.35 22.43 10.02
C THR A 442 4.96 21.24 9.27
N GLY A 443 5.93 21.49 8.35
CA GLY A 443 6.54 20.42 7.57
C GLY A 443 5.63 19.79 6.49
N THR A 444 4.31 19.99 6.58
CA THR A 444 3.31 19.45 5.64
C THR A 444 2.83 20.52 4.66
N ILE A 445 2.08 21.53 5.12
CA ILE A 445 1.64 22.67 4.29
C ILE A 445 2.82 23.66 4.13
N THR A 446 3.59 23.85 5.20
CA THR A 446 4.76 24.72 5.24
C THR A 446 6.05 23.91 5.16
N SER A 447 7.18 24.58 4.95
CA SER A 447 8.49 23.93 4.83
C SER A 447 8.97 23.28 6.14
N GLY A 448 8.46 23.72 7.28
CA GLY A 448 8.95 23.33 8.60
C GLY A 448 10.23 24.04 9.02
N GLU A 449 10.80 24.83 8.13
CA GLU A 449 11.99 25.62 8.36
C GLU A 449 11.63 27.11 8.34
N PRO A 450 11.76 27.82 9.49
CA PRO A 450 11.55 29.25 9.53
C PRO A 450 12.53 29.98 8.61
N ARG A 451 12.04 31.00 7.88
CA ARG A 451 12.87 31.87 7.01
C ARG A 451 12.58 33.33 7.30
N VAL A 452 13.59 34.18 7.09
CA VAL A 452 13.39 35.63 7.12
C VAL A 452 12.55 36.05 5.91
N THR A 453 11.36 36.62 6.19
CA THR A 453 10.43 37.05 5.14
C THR A 453 10.44 38.55 4.91
N ASP A 454 10.65 39.35 5.95
CA ASP A 454 10.66 40.81 5.86
C ASP A 454 11.70 41.41 6.78
N ILE A 455 12.28 42.51 6.34
CA ILE A 455 13.30 43.28 7.07
C ILE A 455 12.88 44.76 7.08
N LEU A 456 12.58 45.28 8.25
CA LEU A 456 12.19 46.66 8.45
C LEU A 456 13.34 47.41 9.17
N SER A 457 14.18 48.08 8.42
CA SER A 457 15.31 48.85 8.97
C SER A 457 14.89 50.20 9.51
N ALA A 458 15.47 50.65 10.64
CA ALA A 458 15.27 51.98 11.17
C ALA A 458 15.90 53.07 10.25
N PRO A 459 15.41 54.31 10.29
CA PRO A 459 15.96 55.39 9.47
C PRO A 459 17.46 55.52 9.65
N GLY A 460 18.21 55.52 8.55
CA GLY A 460 19.68 55.58 8.53
C GLY A 460 20.40 54.25 8.74
N ILE A 461 19.71 53.14 8.94
CA ILE A 461 20.26 51.79 9.05
C ILE A 461 19.97 51.04 7.74
N THR A 462 21.00 50.42 7.15
CA THR A 462 20.79 49.54 5.99
C THR A 462 20.39 48.14 6.42
N GLU A 463 19.69 47.41 5.56
CA GLU A 463 19.33 45.97 5.83
C GLU A 463 20.58 45.14 6.17
N LYS A 464 21.69 45.42 5.50
CA LYS A 464 22.98 44.76 5.75
C LYS A 464 23.46 44.99 7.17
N ASN A 465 23.37 46.23 7.68
CA ASN A 465 23.81 46.58 9.04
C ASN A 465 22.90 45.98 10.11
N LEU A 466 21.60 45.89 9.83
CA LEU A 466 20.64 45.24 10.72
C LEU A 466 20.91 43.72 10.78
N LEU A 467 21.12 43.07 9.63
CA LEU A 467 21.47 41.66 9.58
C LEU A 467 22.83 41.36 10.21
N GLU A 468 23.81 42.22 10.05
CA GLU A 468 25.14 42.10 10.70
C GLU A 468 25.00 42.10 12.23
N ALA A 469 24.19 43.00 12.79
CA ALA A 469 23.93 43.06 14.22
C ALA A 469 23.11 41.87 14.71
N ALA A 470 22.06 41.53 13.96
CA ALA A 470 21.20 40.40 14.29
C ALA A 470 21.95 39.05 14.23
N SER A 471 22.75 38.83 13.15
CA SER A 471 23.54 37.59 13.02
C SER A 471 24.65 37.49 14.07
N ALA A 472 25.28 38.61 14.45
CA ALA A 472 26.27 38.60 15.53
C ALA A 472 25.65 38.20 16.87
N LEU A 473 24.40 38.62 17.16
CA LEU A 473 23.67 38.24 18.37
C LEU A 473 23.20 36.81 18.33
N GLU A 474 22.68 36.36 17.17
CA GLU A 474 22.04 35.03 17.03
C GLU A 474 23.04 33.87 16.78
N LYS A 475 24.32 34.19 16.45
CA LYS A 475 25.36 33.19 16.17
C LYS A 475 25.55 32.16 17.30
N LYS A 476 25.31 32.55 18.56
CA LYS A 476 25.43 31.67 19.72
C LYS A 476 24.07 31.08 20.20
N SER A 477 23.01 31.34 19.48
CA SER A 477 21.67 30.85 19.79
C SER A 477 21.37 29.58 19.03
N GLU A 478 20.83 28.58 19.71
CA GLU A 478 20.37 27.31 19.09
C GLU A 478 18.91 27.41 18.65
N HIS A 479 18.26 28.57 18.82
CA HIS A 479 16.83 28.70 18.51
C HIS A 479 16.59 28.61 17.00
N PRO A 480 15.48 27.93 16.53
CA PRO A 480 15.15 27.84 15.10
C PRO A 480 15.08 29.19 14.36
N LEU A 481 14.62 30.28 15.05
CA LEU A 481 14.57 31.61 14.49
C LEU A 481 15.97 32.18 14.25
N ALA A 482 16.96 31.81 15.08
CA ALA A 482 18.35 32.21 14.90
C ALA A 482 18.93 31.61 13.61
N ARG A 483 18.63 30.33 13.34
CA ARG A 483 19.06 29.68 12.10
C ARG A 483 18.54 30.39 10.86
N ALA A 484 17.30 30.87 10.90
CA ALA A 484 16.69 31.61 9.80
C ALA A 484 17.44 32.92 9.52
N ILE A 485 17.82 33.65 10.58
CA ILE A 485 18.58 34.90 10.47
C ILE A 485 20.00 34.64 9.98
N MET A 486 20.68 33.61 10.48
CA MET A 486 22.01 33.21 10.04
C MET A 486 22.01 32.79 8.57
N ALA A 487 21.05 31.99 8.14
CA ALA A 487 20.91 31.56 6.73
C ALA A 487 20.72 32.79 5.81
N ARG A 488 19.89 33.76 6.23
CA ARG A 488 19.67 34.97 5.45
C ARG A 488 20.91 35.86 5.41
N ALA A 489 21.67 35.92 6.49
CA ALA A 489 22.94 36.66 6.54
C ALA A 489 23.98 36.05 5.58
N GLU A 490 24.06 34.74 5.53
CA GLU A 490 24.94 34.01 4.63
C GLU A 490 24.59 34.22 3.15
N GLU A 491 23.30 34.16 2.78
CA GLU A 491 22.78 34.44 1.43
C GLU A 491 23.21 35.81 0.91
N ILE A 492 23.27 36.83 1.80
CA ILE A 492 23.64 38.21 1.46
C ILE A 492 25.16 38.43 1.60
N GLY A 493 25.92 37.45 2.04
CA GLY A 493 27.34 37.52 2.25
C GLY A 493 27.73 38.36 3.47
N VAL A 494 26.93 38.38 4.52
CA VAL A 494 27.19 39.00 5.81
C VAL A 494 27.88 38.03 6.74
N GLN A 495 29.08 38.40 7.19
CA GLN A 495 29.80 37.62 8.22
C GLN A 495 29.39 38.08 9.61
N ALA A 496 28.92 37.15 10.45
CA ALA A 496 28.59 37.45 11.83
C ALA A 496 29.83 37.74 12.67
N LYS A 497 29.86 38.92 13.29
CA LYS A 497 30.94 39.35 14.19
C LYS A 497 30.86 38.63 15.53
N GLU A 498 31.98 38.47 16.20
CA GLU A 498 32.02 37.93 17.56
C GLU A 498 31.49 38.93 18.58
N VAL A 499 30.67 38.44 19.50
CA VAL A 499 30.06 39.18 20.60
C VAL A 499 30.57 38.66 21.96
N THR A 500 30.63 39.54 22.94
CA THR A 500 30.92 39.24 24.33
C THR A 500 29.66 39.35 25.18
N ASP A 501 29.70 38.86 26.42
CA ASP A 501 28.61 38.95 27.43
C ASP A 501 27.26 38.48 26.89
N PHE A 502 27.28 37.39 26.11
CA PHE A 502 26.04 36.78 25.55
C PHE A 502 25.18 36.23 26.68
N MET A 503 23.93 36.63 26.71
CA MET A 503 22.92 36.17 27.68
C MET A 503 21.60 35.89 26.96
N ALA A 504 21.09 34.68 27.06
CA ALA A 504 19.76 34.34 26.64
C ALA A 504 18.76 34.55 27.79
N LYS A 505 17.63 35.20 27.51
CA LYS A 505 16.49 35.37 28.42
C LYS A 505 15.31 34.55 27.92
N PRO A 506 15.07 33.37 28.46
CA PRO A 506 14.03 32.48 27.96
C PRO A 506 12.66 33.16 27.81
N GLY A 507 12.01 32.98 26.65
CA GLY A 507 10.71 33.57 26.32
C GLY A 507 10.72 35.08 26.02
N ASN A 508 11.84 35.77 26.12
CA ASN A 508 11.95 37.22 25.91
C ASN A 508 12.89 37.61 24.74
N GLY A 509 14.14 37.15 24.77
CA GLY A 509 15.12 37.48 23.76
C GLY A 509 16.57 37.24 24.22
N LEU A 510 17.48 37.92 23.54
CA LEU A 510 18.94 37.77 23.68
C LEU A 510 19.55 39.15 23.97
N THR A 511 20.67 39.15 24.70
CA THR A 511 21.53 40.34 24.87
C THR A 511 22.99 39.93 24.68
N ALA A 512 23.80 40.84 24.14
CA ALA A 512 25.26 40.68 24.03
C ALA A 512 25.91 42.05 23.92
N ALA A 513 27.25 42.13 24.02
CA ALA A 513 27.98 43.33 23.72
C ALA A 513 28.79 43.17 22.41
N LEU A 514 28.70 44.16 21.53
CA LEU A 514 29.49 44.26 20.29
C LEU A 514 30.26 45.57 20.29
N ASN A 515 31.58 45.54 20.31
CA ASN A 515 32.46 46.72 20.36
C ASN A 515 32.13 47.66 21.51
N GLY A 516 31.72 47.15 22.67
CA GLY A 516 31.36 47.91 23.85
C GLY A 516 29.92 48.47 23.87
N GLU A 517 29.13 48.27 22.82
CA GLU A 517 27.72 48.65 22.78
C GLU A 517 26.83 47.42 23.03
N VAL A 518 25.76 47.59 23.80
CA VAL A 518 24.80 46.53 24.09
C VAL A 518 23.93 46.32 22.88
N LEU A 519 23.92 45.08 22.39
CA LEU A 519 22.94 44.57 21.45
C LEU A 519 21.84 43.84 22.21
N ALA A 520 20.60 44.02 21.79
CA ALA A 520 19.48 43.21 22.26
C ALA A 520 18.56 42.83 21.09
N GLY A 521 18.07 41.62 21.11
CA GLY A 521 17.12 41.09 20.13
C GLY A 521 16.02 40.28 20.81
N GLY A 522 14.76 40.41 20.35
CA GLY A 522 13.67 39.64 20.93
C GLY A 522 12.28 40.18 20.66
N ASN A 523 11.31 39.82 21.50
CA ASN A 523 9.93 40.27 21.36
C ASN A 523 9.75 41.75 21.73
N LEU A 524 8.61 42.35 21.31
CA LEU A 524 8.30 43.78 21.58
C LEU A 524 8.40 44.12 23.07
N LYS A 525 7.84 43.25 23.95
CA LYS A 525 7.80 43.47 25.39
C LYS A 525 9.20 43.61 25.97
N PHE A 526 10.10 42.75 25.55
CA PHE A 526 11.49 42.76 25.99
C PHE A 526 12.26 43.95 25.42
N ILE A 527 12.15 44.22 24.11
CA ILE A 527 12.90 45.35 23.50
C ILE A 527 12.40 46.68 23.98
N SER A 528 11.12 46.86 24.30
CA SER A 528 10.58 48.09 24.92
C SER A 528 11.20 48.42 26.30
N THR A 529 11.85 47.44 26.97
CA THR A 529 12.64 47.71 28.18
C THR A 529 14.09 48.13 27.91
N GLN A 530 14.58 47.94 26.67
CA GLN A 530 15.97 48.17 26.26
C GLN A 530 16.12 49.40 25.35
N ALA A 531 15.07 49.72 24.58
CA ALA A 531 15.10 50.82 23.62
C ALA A 531 13.68 51.41 23.43
N ASP A 532 13.61 52.68 23.02
CA ASP A 532 12.34 53.25 22.59
C ASP A 532 11.96 52.70 21.20
N VAL A 533 10.74 52.17 21.07
CA VAL A 533 10.21 51.60 19.84
C VAL A 533 9.15 52.55 19.25
N PRO A 534 9.44 53.21 18.08
CA PRO A 534 8.50 54.11 17.45
C PRO A 534 7.16 53.48 17.13
N ALA A 535 6.08 54.27 17.19
CA ALA A 535 4.71 53.78 16.98
C ALA A 535 4.49 53.14 15.59
N ASP A 536 5.12 53.69 14.54
CA ASP A 536 4.99 53.16 13.19
C ASP A 536 5.66 51.78 13.03
N PHE A 537 6.75 51.49 13.79
CA PHE A 537 7.35 50.15 13.83
C PHE A 537 6.48 49.14 14.56
N LYS A 538 5.80 49.58 15.62
CA LYS A 538 4.81 48.72 16.32
C LYS A 538 3.65 48.36 15.41
N GLU A 539 3.10 49.34 14.68
CA GLU A 539 1.99 49.10 13.74
C GLU A 539 2.39 48.18 12.57
N LYS A 540 3.55 48.46 11.94
CA LYS A 540 4.06 47.60 10.85
C LYS A 540 4.35 46.17 11.31
N ALA A 541 4.96 46.02 12.49
CA ALA A 541 5.25 44.70 13.03
C ALA A 541 3.98 43.95 13.48
N GLU A 542 2.98 44.65 14.00
CA GLU A 542 1.66 44.08 14.30
C GLU A 542 0.96 43.58 13.01
N ALA A 543 1.04 44.37 11.92
CA ALA A 543 0.53 43.96 10.62
C ALA A 543 1.25 42.69 10.11
N LEU A 544 2.57 42.57 10.32
CA LEU A 544 3.32 41.34 10.01
C LEU A 544 2.86 40.15 10.90
N ALA A 545 2.66 40.41 12.21
CA ALA A 545 2.14 39.39 13.12
C ALA A 545 0.73 38.94 12.74
N GLN A 546 -0.13 39.85 12.28
CA GLN A 546 -1.47 39.52 11.74
C GLN A 546 -1.41 38.69 10.47
N SER A 547 -0.30 38.76 9.73
CA SER A 547 -0.06 37.93 8.54
C SER A 547 0.58 36.56 8.87
N GLY A 548 0.66 36.20 10.17
CA GLY A 548 1.22 34.91 10.60
C GLY A 548 2.74 34.88 10.71
N LYS A 549 3.41 36.05 10.71
CA LYS A 549 4.86 36.15 10.84
C LYS A 549 5.25 36.48 12.27
N THR A 550 6.48 36.10 12.67
CA THR A 550 7.03 36.41 13.99
C THR A 550 8.00 37.60 13.88
N PRO A 551 7.61 38.81 14.30
CA PRO A 551 8.49 39.94 14.28
C PRO A 551 9.46 39.92 15.47
N LEU A 552 10.75 39.98 15.17
CA LEU A 552 11.84 40.08 16.13
C LEU A 552 12.44 41.49 16.04
N TYR A 553 12.44 42.18 17.15
CA TYR A 553 12.95 43.56 17.27
C TYR A 553 14.42 43.51 17.67
N PHE A 554 15.24 44.38 17.08
CA PHE A 554 16.66 44.50 17.38
C PHE A 554 17.02 45.90 17.77
N SER A 555 17.82 46.03 18.81
CA SER A 555 18.34 47.34 19.30
C SER A 555 19.84 47.28 19.52
N ARG A 556 20.46 48.44 19.37
CA ARG A 556 21.89 48.66 19.62
C ARG A 556 22.10 49.98 20.35
N GLY A 557 22.84 49.97 21.47
CA GLY A 557 23.11 51.15 22.28
C GLY A 557 21.84 51.90 22.75
N GLY A 558 20.76 51.18 23.09
CA GLY A 558 19.51 51.76 23.55
C GLY A 558 18.60 52.33 22.43
N LYS A 559 18.95 52.15 21.15
CA LYS A 559 18.13 52.58 20.00
C LYS A 559 17.67 51.41 19.18
N LEU A 560 16.42 51.41 18.71
CA LEU A 560 15.91 50.43 17.76
C LEU A 560 16.68 50.55 16.44
N ILE A 561 17.22 49.43 15.95
CA ILE A 561 17.89 49.35 14.63
C ILE A 561 16.98 48.72 13.57
N GLY A 562 15.96 47.98 13.97
CA GLY A 562 14.96 47.46 13.06
C GLY A 562 14.19 46.22 13.59
N VAL A 563 13.37 45.67 12.71
CA VAL A 563 12.57 44.48 12.95
C VAL A 563 12.83 43.48 11.82
N ILE A 564 13.05 42.21 12.17
CA ILE A 564 13.18 41.09 11.22
C ILE A 564 12.01 40.17 11.46
N ALA A 565 11.18 39.95 10.45
CA ALA A 565 10.09 39.02 10.55
C ALA A 565 10.51 37.62 10.01
N VAL A 566 10.23 36.63 10.80
CA VAL A 566 10.53 35.24 10.46
C VAL A 566 9.20 34.46 10.42
N ALA A 567 9.03 33.63 9.42
CA ALA A 567 7.87 32.76 9.31
C ALA A 567 8.24 31.39 8.71
N ASP A 568 7.46 30.39 9.04
CA ASP A 568 7.46 29.11 8.34
C ASP A 568 6.66 29.28 7.04
N VAL A 569 7.37 29.18 5.92
CA VAL A 569 6.84 29.53 4.59
C VAL A 569 6.01 28.39 4.01
N ILE A 570 4.86 28.69 3.43
CA ILE A 570 4.04 27.73 2.70
C ILE A 570 4.85 27.20 1.50
N LYS A 571 4.87 25.87 1.32
CA LYS A 571 5.51 25.23 0.16
C LYS A 571 4.83 25.70 -1.14
N GLU A 572 5.60 25.89 -2.19
CA GLU A 572 5.09 26.39 -3.47
C GLU A 572 3.96 25.54 -4.07
N ASP A 573 4.02 24.23 -3.86
CA ASP A 573 3.05 23.28 -4.39
C ASP A 573 1.79 23.13 -3.51
N SER A 574 1.81 23.56 -2.23
CA SER A 574 0.71 23.37 -1.29
C SER A 574 -0.61 23.99 -1.73
N PRO A 575 -0.66 25.28 -2.19
CA PRO A 575 -1.93 25.88 -2.61
C PRO A 575 -2.52 25.20 -3.85
N GLN A 576 -1.67 24.71 -4.75
CA GLN A 576 -2.14 23.96 -5.92
C GLN A 576 -2.66 22.59 -5.50
N ALA A 577 -1.95 21.85 -4.66
CA ALA A 577 -2.35 20.54 -4.16
C ALA A 577 -3.70 20.60 -3.42
N ILE A 578 -3.90 21.62 -2.58
CA ILE A 578 -5.15 21.85 -1.87
C ILE A 578 -6.30 22.10 -2.85
N ARG A 579 -6.12 22.95 -3.85
CA ARG A 579 -7.12 23.18 -4.91
C ARG A 579 -7.44 21.90 -5.69
N GLU A 580 -6.44 21.06 -5.97
CA GLU A 580 -6.65 19.78 -6.64
C GLU A 580 -7.50 18.82 -5.80
N LEU A 581 -7.25 18.74 -4.49
CA LEU A 581 -8.06 17.95 -3.55
C LEU A 581 -9.52 18.44 -3.52
N GLN A 582 -9.72 19.75 -3.42
CA GLN A 582 -11.06 20.37 -3.45
C GLN A 582 -11.78 20.12 -4.77
N ASN A 583 -11.06 20.16 -5.90
CA ASN A 583 -11.61 19.83 -7.21
C ASN A 583 -12.04 18.37 -7.32
N MET A 584 -11.41 17.48 -6.56
CA MET A 584 -11.84 16.08 -6.43
C MET A 584 -13.06 15.89 -5.51
N GLY A 585 -13.59 16.97 -4.90
CA GLY A 585 -14.70 16.94 -3.95
C GLY A 585 -14.29 16.54 -2.54
N ILE A 586 -13.02 16.72 -2.18
CA ILE A 586 -12.47 16.38 -0.86
C ILE A 586 -12.48 17.65 0.01
N HIS A 587 -12.93 17.53 1.25
CA HIS A 587 -12.89 18.60 2.24
C HIS A 587 -11.49 18.65 2.88
N VAL A 588 -10.81 19.80 2.80
CA VAL A 588 -9.44 19.97 3.28
C VAL A 588 -9.45 20.77 4.57
N VAL A 589 -8.90 20.18 5.63
CA VAL A 589 -8.82 20.75 6.99
C VAL A 589 -7.36 20.94 7.36
N MET A 590 -7.00 22.10 7.86
CA MET A 590 -5.66 22.35 8.43
C MET A 590 -5.71 22.22 9.95
N LEU A 591 -4.80 21.43 10.52
CA LEU A 591 -4.60 21.31 11.95
C LEU A 591 -3.32 22.05 12.37
N THR A 592 -3.39 22.83 13.46
CA THR A 592 -2.21 23.55 13.97
C THR A 592 -2.33 23.84 15.45
N GLY A 593 -1.19 23.85 16.16
CA GLY A 593 -1.07 24.36 17.52
C GLY A 593 -1.02 25.89 17.62
N ASP A 594 -0.96 26.61 16.50
CA ASP A 594 -0.93 28.07 16.47
C ASP A 594 -2.24 28.66 17.02
N ASN A 595 -2.18 29.91 17.44
CA ASN A 595 -3.38 30.68 17.77
C ASN A 595 -4.30 30.87 16.55
N ALA A 596 -5.58 31.10 16.79
CA ALA A 596 -6.61 31.20 15.76
C ALA A 596 -6.27 32.23 14.68
N ARG A 597 -5.68 33.36 15.03
CA ARG A 597 -5.38 34.47 14.12
C ARG A 597 -4.28 34.12 13.13
N THR A 598 -3.17 33.52 13.60
CA THR A 598 -2.06 33.06 12.76
C THR A 598 -2.52 31.89 11.87
N ALA A 599 -3.28 30.96 12.46
CA ALA A 599 -3.81 29.79 11.76
C ALA A 599 -4.76 30.20 10.61
N GLU A 600 -5.62 31.20 10.85
CA GLU A 600 -6.53 31.75 9.84
C GLU A 600 -5.79 32.39 8.67
N ALA A 601 -4.74 33.17 8.96
CA ALA A 601 -3.94 33.81 7.92
C ALA A 601 -3.28 32.78 7.00
N ILE A 602 -2.66 31.76 7.58
CA ILE A 602 -2.01 30.67 6.84
C ILE A 602 -3.06 29.86 6.07
N GLY A 603 -4.19 29.53 6.71
CA GLY A 603 -5.27 28.76 6.08
C GLY A 603 -5.86 29.45 4.86
N ARG A 604 -6.05 30.77 4.91
CA ARG A 604 -6.50 31.59 3.77
C ARG A 604 -5.48 31.61 2.65
N GLN A 605 -4.19 31.75 2.98
CA GLN A 605 -3.12 31.76 1.99
C GLN A 605 -2.95 30.39 1.33
N ALA A 606 -3.07 29.29 2.09
CA ALA A 606 -3.03 27.93 1.59
C ALA A 606 -4.31 27.55 0.82
N GLY A 607 -5.45 28.17 1.13
CA GLY A 607 -6.75 27.97 0.49
C GLY A 607 -7.52 26.76 1.03
N VAL A 608 -7.33 26.37 2.30
CA VAL A 608 -8.06 25.25 2.92
C VAL A 608 -9.54 25.59 3.17
N ASN A 609 -10.40 24.56 3.34
CA ASN A 609 -11.82 24.74 3.62
C ASN A 609 -12.08 25.06 5.09
N GLU A 610 -11.26 24.52 5.99
CA GLU A 610 -11.45 24.63 7.43
C GLU A 610 -10.09 24.66 8.14
N VAL A 611 -10.03 25.42 9.22
CA VAL A 611 -8.86 25.54 10.08
C VAL A 611 -9.26 25.19 11.50
N ILE A 612 -8.54 24.26 12.13
CA ILE A 612 -8.67 23.91 13.54
C ILE A 612 -7.39 24.34 14.25
N ALA A 613 -7.49 25.42 15.00
CA ALA A 613 -6.38 26.10 15.68
C ALA A 613 -6.28 25.72 17.15
N GLY A 614 -5.11 25.92 17.77
CA GLY A 614 -4.87 25.68 19.19
C GLY A 614 -4.86 24.18 19.56
N VAL A 615 -4.56 23.30 18.59
CA VAL A 615 -4.55 21.85 18.79
C VAL A 615 -3.16 21.42 19.27
N LEU A 616 -3.06 21.05 20.53
CA LEU A 616 -1.83 20.43 21.08
C LEU A 616 -1.58 19.05 20.44
N PRO A 617 -0.35 18.54 20.48
CA PRO A 617 0.00 17.24 19.92
C PRO A 617 -0.96 16.11 20.36
N ASP A 618 -1.27 16.02 21.67
CA ASP A 618 -2.17 15.01 22.21
C ASP A 618 -3.64 15.22 21.83
N GLY A 619 -4.01 16.44 21.43
CA GLY A 619 -5.35 16.80 20.97
C GLY A 619 -5.64 16.42 19.52
N LYS A 620 -4.61 16.24 18.69
CA LYS A 620 -4.78 15.94 17.26
C LYS A 620 -5.56 14.64 17.03
N GLU A 621 -5.29 13.60 17.82
CA GLU A 621 -6.01 12.32 17.74
C GLU A 621 -7.51 12.51 17.97
N ASN A 622 -7.89 13.31 18.97
CA ASN A 622 -9.29 13.62 19.29
C ASN A 622 -10.01 14.35 18.14
N VAL A 623 -9.30 15.27 17.47
CA VAL A 623 -9.84 15.99 16.32
C VAL A 623 -10.10 15.00 15.17
N ILE A 624 -9.13 14.13 14.85
CA ILE A 624 -9.28 13.11 13.82
C ILE A 624 -10.45 12.18 14.13
N ARG A 625 -10.64 11.78 15.40
CA ARG A 625 -11.77 10.95 15.82
C ARG A 625 -13.11 11.61 15.52
N LYS A 626 -13.24 12.91 15.78
CA LYS A 626 -14.47 13.69 15.46
C LYS A 626 -14.70 13.85 13.96
N LEU A 627 -13.64 14.06 13.18
CA LEU A 627 -13.74 14.16 11.73
C LEU A 627 -14.19 12.85 11.10
N ARG A 628 -13.77 11.69 11.65
CA ARG A 628 -14.20 10.36 11.19
C ARG A 628 -15.70 10.10 11.34
N GLU A 629 -16.39 10.79 12.22
CA GLU A 629 -17.85 10.72 12.32
C GLU A 629 -18.54 11.36 11.10
N GLN A 630 -17.83 12.21 10.35
CA GLN A 630 -18.33 12.92 9.18
C GLN A 630 -18.00 12.25 7.85
N GLY A 631 -17.00 11.35 7.83
CA GLY A 631 -16.57 10.63 6.63
C GLY A 631 -15.22 9.96 6.77
N GLU A 632 -14.74 9.32 5.69
CA GLU A 632 -13.42 8.68 5.63
C GLU A 632 -12.31 9.76 5.65
N VAL A 633 -11.46 9.73 6.66
CA VAL A 633 -10.44 10.75 6.94
C VAL A 633 -9.04 10.25 6.58
N MET A 634 -8.32 11.07 5.84
CA MET A 634 -6.87 10.97 5.66
C MET A 634 -6.18 12.02 6.55
N MET A 635 -5.22 11.61 7.36
CA MET A 635 -4.32 12.52 8.07
C MET A 635 -2.96 12.54 7.37
N VAL A 636 -2.44 13.74 7.11
CA VAL A 636 -1.09 13.94 6.53
C VAL A 636 -0.25 14.72 7.52
N GLY A 637 0.90 14.18 7.88
CA GLY A 637 1.85 14.78 8.81
C GLY A 637 3.28 14.31 8.55
N ASP A 638 4.27 14.97 9.16
CA ASP A 638 5.70 14.69 8.96
C ASP A 638 6.43 14.24 10.24
N GLY A 639 5.86 14.44 11.41
CA GLY A 639 6.53 14.35 12.68
C GLY A 639 6.05 13.26 13.62
N ILE A 640 6.87 13.06 14.68
CA ILE A 640 6.57 12.15 15.79
C ILE A 640 5.25 12.56 16.49
N ASN A 641 4.99 13.85 16.55
CA ASN A 641 3.80 14.42 17.19
C ASN A 641 2.48 14.05 16.48
N ASP A 642 2.56 13.64 15.23
CA ASP A 642 1.40 13.26 14.42
C ASP A 642 1.10 11.76 14.47
N ALA A 643 2.02 10.94 14.97
CA ALA A 643 1.88 9.48 14.96
C ALA A 643 0.56 8.97 15.57
N PRO A 644 0.05 9.49 16.70
CA PRO A 644 -1.26 9.11 17.23
C PRO A 644 -2.41 9.47 16.27
N ALA A 645 -2.35 10.65 15.65
CA ALA A 645 -3.37 11.11 14.69
C ALA A 645 -3.31 10.33 13.37
N LEU A 646 -2.10 10.01 12.87
CA LEU A 646 -1.88 9.16 11.68
C LEU A 646 -2.48 7.77 11.89
N THR A 647 -2.20 7.14 13.03
CA THR A 647 -2.75 5.82 13.38
C THR A 647 -4.27 5.85 13.57
N ARG A 648 -4.82 6.96 14.06
CA ARG A 648 -6.26 7.11 14.30
C ARG A 648 -7.07 7.34 13.04
N ALA A 649 -6.51 7.95 12.02
CA ALA A 649 -7.17 8.20 10.75
C ALA A 649 -7.57 6.90 10.03
N ASP A 650 -8.43 6.98 9.01
CA ASP A 650 -8.72 5.84 8.15
C ASP A 650 -7.53 5.55 7.22
N ILE A 651 -6.77 6.60 6.90
CA ILE A 651 -5.48 6.54 6.21
C ILE A 651 -4.54 7.56 6.83
N GLY A 652 -3.44 7.10 7.40
CA GLY A 652 -2.31 7.92 7.80
C GLY A 652 -1.30 8.07 6.68
N VAL A 653 -0.84 9.29 6.42
CA VAL A 653 0.14 9.60 5.37
C VAL A 653 1.33 10.34 5.99
N ALA A 654 2.50 9.73 5.96
CA ALA A 654 3.76 10.40 6.31
C ALA A 654 4.33 11.11 5.08
N ILE A 655 4.65 12.40 5.21
CA ILE A 655 5.20 13.23 4.12
C ILE A 655 6.68 13.54 4.35
N GLY A 656 7.49 13.43 3.28
CA GLY A 656 8.94 13.55 3.35
C GLY A 656 9.58 12.28 3.92
N ALA A 657 10.87 12.20 3.94
CA ALA A 657 11.61 11.13 4.64
C ALA A 657 11.49 11.30 6.18
N GLY A 658 10.24 11.41 6.67
CA GLY A 658 9.89 11.69 8.05
C GLY A 658 10.60 10.79 9.06
N THR A 659 10.40 11.04 10.33
CA THR A 659 10.98 10.20 11.40
C THR A 659 10.53 8.75 11.23
N ASP A 660 11.39 7.79 11.59
CA ASP A 660 11.06 6.36 11.53
C ASP A 660 9.72 6.05 12.23
N ILE A 661 9.39 6.79 13.30
CA ILE A 661 8.12 6.66 14.05
C ILE A 661 6.90 7.09 13.21
N ALA A 662 7.00 8.21 12.46
CA ALA A 662 5.91 8.64 11.59
C ALA A 662 5.73 7.68 10.41
N ILE A 663 6.85 7.19 9.86
CA ILE A 663 6.83 6.15 8.82
C ILE A 663 6.14 4.90 9.35
N ASP A 664 6.44 4.45 10.58
CA ASP A 664 5.83 3.24 11.14
C ASP A 664 4.33 3.41 11.41
N ALA A 665 3.90 4.58 11.85
CA ALA A 665 2.50 4.90 12.14
C ALA A 665 1.62 5.09 10.89
N ALA A 666 2.22 5.47 9.76
CA ALA A 666 1.49 5.78 8.53
C ALA A 666 1.12 4.54 7.71
N ASP A 667 0.03 4.62 6.95
CA ASP A 667 -0.40 3.64 5.93
C ASP A 667 0.23 3.88 4.58
N VAL A 668 0.54 5.15 4.28
CA VAL A 668 1.14 5.61 3.03
C VAL A 668 2.34 6.50 3.37
N VAL A 669 3.45 6.28 2.69
CA VAL A 669 4.66 7.09 2.85
C VAL A 669 4.95 7.82 1.54
N LEU A 670 5.05 9.14 1.62
CA LEU A 670 5.47 9.99 0.52
C LEU A 670 6.96 10.29 0.70
N MET A 671 7.78 9.77 -0.22
CA MET A 671 9.25 9.91 -0.15
C MET A 671 9.72 11.36 -0.30
N LYS A 672 8.88 12.21 -0.90
CA LYS A 672 9.15 13.62 -1.09
C LYS A 672 8.37 14.46 -0.12
N SER A 673 8.93 15.58 0.26
CA SER A 673 8.25 16.58 1.08
C SER A 673 7.35 17.51 0.22
N ARG A 674 6.52 16.89 -0.66
CA ARG A 674 5.61 17.60 -1.57
C ARG A 674 4.16 17.26 -1.29
N LEU A 675 3.35 18.28 -1.03
CA LEU A 675 1.92 18.07 -0.80
C LEU A 675 1.19 17.60 -2.07
N SER A 676 1.69 17.94 -3.26
CA SER A 676 1.16 17.50 -4.56
C SER A 676 1.16 15.98 -4.77
N ASP A 677 1.92 15.22 -3.99
CA ASP A 677 1.92 13.76 -4.03
C ASP A 677 0.68 13.15 -3.35
N VAL A 678 0.00 13.91 -2.45
CA VAL A 678 -1.27 13.48 -1.84
C VAL A 678 -2.38 13.33 -2.89
N PRO A 679 -2.74 14.38 -3.68
CA PRO A 679 -3.73 14.21 -4.75
C PRO A 679 -3.30 13.19 -5.81
N ALA A 680 -1.99 13.07 -6.11
CA ALA A 680 -1.48 12.05 -7.03
C ALA A 680 -1.71 10.62 -6.50
N GLY A 681 -1.49 10.37 -5.22
CA GLY A 681 -1.77 9.11 -4.55
C GLY A 681 -3.26 8.74 -4.57
N ILE A 682 -4.13 9.71 -4.34
CA ILE A 682 -5.59 9.53 -4.42
C ILE A 682 -6.02 9.19 -5.86
N ARG A 683 -5.47 9.86 -6.88
CA ARG A 683 -5.74 9.53 -8.30
C ARG A 683 -5.32 8.13 -8.64
N LEU A 684 -4.11 7.74 -8.24
CA LEU A 684 -3.59 6.40 -8.46
C LEU A 684 -4.48 5.33 -7.83
N SER A 685 -4.88 5.54 -6.57
CA SER A 685 -5.80 4.64 -5.87
C SER A 685 -7.15 4.54 -6.58
N ARG A 686 -7.77 5.67 -6.95
CA ARG A 686 -9.04 5.70 -7.69
C ARG A 686 -8.96 5.01 -9.05
N ALA A 687 -7.84 5.20 -9.76
CA ALA A 687 -7.59 4.53 -11.05
C ALA A 687 -7.44 3.02 -10.86
N THR A 688 -6.71 2.60 -9.82
CA THR A 688 -6.54 1.18 -9.47
C THR A 688 -7.88 0.53 -9.10
N LEU A 689 -8.69 1.20 -8.28
CA LEU A 689 -10.04 0.73 -7.92
C LEU A 689 -10.94 0.60 -9.15
N ARG A 690 -10.94 1.58 -10.04
CA ARG A 690 -11.69 1.52 -11.29
C ARG A 690 -11.24 0.32 -12.13
N ASN A 691 -9.94 0.12 -12.27
CA ASN A 691 -9.38 -1.01 -13.00
C ASN A 691 -9.81 -2.35 -12.39
N ILE A 692 -9.83 -2.46 -11.05
CA ILE A 692 -10.35 -3.64 -10.34
C ILE A 692 -11.83 -3.87 -10.68
N HIS A 693 -12.67 -2.84 -10.64
CA HIS A 693 -14.08 -2.95 -10.99
C HIS A 693 -14.28 -3.37 -12.44
N GLU A 694 -13.53 -2.81 -13.38
CA GLU A 694 -13.54 -3.20 -14.79
C GLU A 694 -13.14 -4.67 -14.96
N ASN A 695 -12.08 -5.11 -14.29
CA ASN A 695 -11.62 -6.48 -14.30
C ASN A 695 -12.66 -7.45 -13.75
N LEU A 696 -13.28 -7.11 -12.61
CA LEU A 696 -14.35 -7.91 -12.01
C LEU A 696 -15.60 -7.95 -12.90
N PHE A 697 -16.00 -6.82 -13.49
CA PHE A 697 -17.11 -6.78 -14.44
C PHE A 697 -16.88 -7.74 -15.61
N TRP A 698 -15.72 -7.68 -16.26
CA TRP A 698 -15.40 -8.56 -17.37
C TRP A 698 -15.28 -10.02 -16.93
N ALA A 699 -14.74 -10.29 -15.74
CA ALA A 699 -14.67 -11.65 -15.19
C ALA A 699 -16.04 -12.28 -14.91
N PHE A 700 -17.08 -11.49 -14.64
CA PHE A 700 -18.42 -11.99 -14.40
C PHE A 700 -19.29 -12.02 -15.65
N ILE A 701 -19.27 -10.97 -16.47
CA ILE A 701 -20.23 -10.79 -17.57
C ILE A 701 -20.14 -11.92 -18.59
N TYR A 702 -18.91 -12.39 -18.90
CA TYR A 702 -18.75 -13.48 -19.86
C TYR A 702 -19.32 -14.81 -19.34
N ASN A 703 -19.25 -15.04 -18.01
CA ASN A 703 -19.88 -16.22 -17.40
C ASN A 703 -21.41 -16.12 -17.40
N ILE A 704 -21.96 -14.94 -17.10
CA ILE A 704 -23.41 -14.69 -17.10
C ILE A 704 -24.00 -14.96 -18.49
N ILE A 705 -23.29 -14.60 -19.55
CA ILE A 705 -23.72 -14.83 -20.94
C ILE A 705 -23.37 -16.27 -21.37
N GLY A 706 -22.17 -16.74 -21.02
CA GLY A 706 -21.63 -18.01 -21.50
C GLY A 706 -22.30 -19.22 -20.92
N ILE A 707 -22.69 -19.21 -19.62
CA ILE A 707 -23.32 -20.37 -18.95
C ILE A 707 -24.68 -20.72 -19.58
N PRO A 708 -25.62 -19.78 -19.78
CA PRO A 708 -26.88 -20.08 -20.49
C PRO A 708 -26.66 -20.55 -21.92
N LEU A 709 -25.68 -19.96 -22.63
CA LEU A 709 -25.35 -20.37 -23.99
C LEU A 709 -24.78 -21.80 -24.02
N ALA A 710 -23.89 -22.14 -23.08
CA ALA A 710 -23.33 -23.50 -22.94
C ALA A 710 -24.37 -24.55 -22.50
N ALA A 711 -25.29 -24.15 -21.63
CA ALA A 711 -26.41 -24.96 -21.20
C ALA A 711 -27.41 -25.24 -22.35
N GLY A 712 -27.32 -24.49 -23.44
CA GLY A 712 -28.16 -24.69 -24.61
C GLY A 712 -29.54 -24.02 -24.55
N VAL A 713 -29.73 -23.01 -23.68
CA VAL A 713 -31.02 -22.29 -23.54
C VAL A 713 -31.47 -21.66 -24.85
N PHE A 714 -30.53 -21.23 -25.69
CA PHE A 714 -30.83 -20.58 -26.97
C PHE A 714 -30.86 -21.50 -28.18
N ILE A 715 -30.67 -22.81 -28.02
CA ILE A 715 -30.62 -23.77 -29.13
C ILE A 715 -31.95 -23.80 -29.83
N ASN A 716 -33.06 -23.97 -29.10
CA ASN A 716 -34.41 -24.07 -29.68
C ASN A 716 -34.92 -22.74 -30.25
N LEU A 717 -34.41 -21.57 -29.74
CA LEU A 717 -34.85 -20.26 -30.17
C LEU A 717 -34.04 -19.69 -31.35
N LEU A 718 -32.69 -19.89 -31.34
CA LEU A 718 -31.74 -19.23 -32.25
C LEU A 718 -30.83 -20.23 -32.99
N GLY A 719 -30.91 -21.52 -32.69
CA GLY A 719 -30.00 -22.54 -33.23
C GLY A 719 -28.56 -22.42 -32.73
N TRP A 720 -28.30 -21.59 -31.73
CA TRP A 720 -26.92 -21.33 -31.26
C TRP A 720 -26.43 -22.44 -30.35
N GLN A 721 -25.44 -23.17 -30.81
CA GLN A 721 -24.74 -24.20 -30.03
C GLN A 721 -23.36 -23.78 -29.69
N LEU A 722 -22.97 -23.83 -28.40
CA LEU A 722 -21.61 -23.63 -27.97
C LEU A 722 -20.88 -24.97 -27.84
N ASN A 723 -19.81 -25.13 -28.62
CA ASN A 723 -18.90 -26.24 -28.46
C ASN A 723 -17.99 -25.98 -27.22
N PRO A 724 -17.72 -27.03 -26.38
CA PRO A 724 -16.82 -26.92 -25.24
C PRO A 724 -15.44 -26.29 -25.53
N MET A 725 -14.92 -26.49 -26.75
CA MET A 725 -13.64 -25.92 -27.18
C MET A 725 -13.66 -24.40 -27.22
N PHE A 726 -14.74 -23.78 -27.74
CA PHE A 726 -14.87 -22.33 -27.75
C PHE A 726 -15.01 -21.76 -26.34
N GLY A 727 -15.66 -22.48 -25.43
CA GLY A 727 -15.73 -22.16 -24.02
C GLY A 727 -14.33 -22.09 -23.38
N ALA A 728 -13.49 -23.09 -23.64
CA ALA A 728 -12.12 -23.13 -23.12
C ALA A 728 -11.24 -22.01 -23.71
N ALA A 729 -11.40 -21.68 -25.00
CA ALA A 729 -10.70 -20.57 -25.63
C ALA A 729 -11.11 -19.21 -25.05
N ALA A 730 -12.41 -18.96 -24.88
CA ALA A 730 -12.95 -17.73 -24.30
C ALA A 730 -12.46 -17.52 -22.86
N MET A 731 -12.42 -18.59 -22.06
CA MET A 731 -11.89 -18.58 -20.70
C MET A 731 -10.40 -18.18 -20.67
N SER A 732 -9.58 -18.74 -21.56
CA SER A 732 -8.15 -18.43 -21.63
C SER A 732 -7.93 -16.96 -22.03
N LEU A 733 -8.72 -16.43 -22.94
CA LEU A 733 -8.68 -15.04 -23.40
C LEU A 733 -9.11 -14.06 -22.29
N SER A 734 -10.11 -14.45 -21.46
CA SER A 734 -10.58 -13.61 -20.32
C SER A 734 -9.45 -13.29 -19.35
N SER A 735 -8.64 -14.26 -18.95
CA SER A 735 -7.49 -14.03 -18.06
C SER A 735 -6.45 -13.10 -18.68
N PHE A 736 -6.20 -13.23 -19.98
CA PHE A 736 -5.31 -12.33 -20.74
C PHE A 736 -5.85 -10.89 -20.75
N CYS A 737 -7.14 -10.70 -20.99
CA CYS A 737 -7.79 -9.39 -20.99
C CYS A 737 -7.67 -8.68 -19.62
N VAL A 738 -7.92 -9.39 -18.52
CA VAL A 738 -7.80 -8.84 -17.16
C VAL A 738 -6.39 -8.34 -16.88
N VAL A 739 -5.36 -9.12 -17.21
CA VAL A 739 -3.98 -8.70 -16.97
C VAL A 739 -3.58 -7.54 -17.89
N THR A 740 -3.96 -7.58 -19.15
CA THR A 740 -3.69 -6.48 -20.10
C THR A 740 -4.36 -5.18 -19.63
N ASN A 741 -5.60 -5.27 -19.12
CA ASN A 741 -6.28 -4.11 -18.56
C ASN A 741 -5.55 -3.57 -17.32
N ALA A 742 -5.06 -4.43 -16.43
CA ALA A 742 -4.29 -4.00 -15.26
C ALA A 742 -2.97 -3.33 -15.67
N LEU A 743 -2.28 -3.83 -16.68
CA LEU A 743 -1.05 -3.22 -17.21
C LEU A 743 -1.27 -1.82 -17.80
N ARG A 744 -2.50 -1.45 -18.19
CA ARG A 744 -2.84 -0.07 -18.63
C ARG A 744 -2.57 0.95 -17.55
N LEU A 745 -2.58 0.56 -16.27
CA LEU A 745 -2.21 1.46 -15.16
C LEU A 745 -0.79 2.03 -15.31
N ASN A 746 0.14 1.30 -15.95
CA ASN A 746 1.49 1.81 -16.22
C ASN A 746 1.53 3.00 -17.19
N LEU A 747 0.45 3.25 -17.92
CA LEU A 747 0.31 4.38 -18.85
C LEU A 747 -0.37 5.58 -18.20
N LEU A 748 -0.76 5.45 -16.92
CA LEU A 748 -1.48 6.50 -16.20
C LEU A 748 -0.53 7.65 -15.82
N ASN A 749 -0.90 8.86 -16.20
CA ASN A 749 -0.28 10.06 -15.64
C ASN A 749 -1.02 10.49 -14.38
N ILE A 750 -0.46 10.14 -13.21
CA ILE A 750 -1.06 10.41 -11.89
C ILE A 750 -1.08 11.91 -11.53
N ARG A 751 -0.31 12.73 -12.24
CA ARG A 751 -0.26 14.20 -12.02
C ARG A 751 -1.25 14.96 -12.90
N SER A 752 -1.94 14.28 -13.83
CA SER A 752 -2.92 14.90 -14.72
C SER A 752 -4.28 15.06 -14.04
N THR A 753 -4.79 16.27 -14.00
CA THR A 753 -6.09 16.63 -13.42
C THR A 753 -7.28 16.37 -14.37
N LYS A 754 -7.03 16.01 -15.64
CA LYS A 754 -8.06 15.91 -16.68
C LYS A 754 -9.20 14.93 -16.38
N HIS A 755 -8.97 13.94 -15.52
CA HIS A 755 -9.93 12.87 -15.22
C HIS A 755 -10.44 12.93 -13.78
N ASP A 756 -10.20 14.01 -13.06
CA ASP A 756 -10.66 14.17 -11.69
C ASP A 756 -12.19 14.23 -11.64
N LYS A 757 -12.77 13.27 -10.93
CA LYS A 757 -14.22 13.25 -10.69
C LYS A 757 -14.49 13.77 -9.29
N LYS A 758 -15.41 14.74 -9.17
CA LYS A 758 -15.91 15.20 -7.87
C LYS A 758 -16.64 14.05 -7.17
N ILE A 759 -16.27 13.78 -5.94
CA ILE A 759 -17.14 12.98 -5.05
C ILE A 759 -18.34 13.84 -4.75
N LYS A 760 -19.55 13.26 -4.71
CA LYS A 760 -20.74 13.93 -4.24
C LYS A 760 -20.62 14.16 -2.73
N SER A 761 -19.88 15.17 -2.31
CA SER A 761 -19.91 15.63 -0.94
C SER A 761 -19.51 17.09 -0.85
N ALA A 762 -20.19 17.78 0.00
CA ALA A 762 -20.01 19.14 0.52
C ALA A 762 -20.00 20.29 -0.50
N LYS A 763 -20.92 21.20 -0.30
CA LYS A 763 -20.92 22.56 -0.85
C LYS A 763 -19.56 23.22 -0.55
N PRO A 764 -19.04 24.07 -1.45
CA PRO A 764 -17.91 24.93 -1.09
C PRO A 764 -18.37 25.78 0.10
N ALA A 765 -17.87 25.47 1.27
CA ALA A 765 -18.12 26.28 2.46
C ALA A 765 -17.10 27.42 2.46
N GLU A 766 -17.53 28.62 2.86
CA GLU A 766 -16.61 29.65 3.34
C GLU A 766 -15.69 29.04 4.38
N MET A 767 -14.40 29.42 4.36
CA MET A 767 -13.41 28.89 5.30
C MET A 767 -13.90 29.11 6.74
N LYS A 768 -14.01 28.02 7.50
CA LYS A 768 -14.38 28.05 8.91
C LYS A 768 -13.14 27.93 9.76
N THR A 769 -12.98 28.79 10.75
CA THR A 769 -11.94 28.65 11.77
C THR A 769 -12.61 28.23 13.09
N ILE A 770 -12.16 27.10 13.62
CA ILE A 770 -12.57 26.55 14.91
C ILE A 770 -11.37 26.62 15.85
N GLU A 771 -11.51 27.37 16.93
CA GLU A 771 -10.51 27.38 18.00
C GLU A 771 -10.88 26.33 19.05
N VAL A 772 -9.99 25.37 19.25
CA VAL A 772 -10.12 24.42 20.35
C VAL A 772 -9.66 25.15 21.60
N LYS A 773 -10.62 25.72 22.34
CA LYS A 773 -10.33 26.23 23.67
C LYS A 773 -9.97 25.04 24.55
N GLU A 774 -8.76 25.06 25.14
CA GLU A 774 -8.42 24.16 26.22
C GLU A 774 -9.51 24.26 27.29
N THR A 775 -10.24 23.20 27.50
CA THR A 775 -10.89 23.01 28.79
C THR A 775 -9.71 22.82 29.75
N LYS A 776 -9.38 23.86 30.54
CA LYS A 776 -8.45 23.72 31.65
C LYS A 776 -8.93 22.49 32.42
N THR A 777 -8.24 21.38 32.27
CA THR A 777 -8.45 20.23 33.18
C THR A 777 -8.02 20.71 34.53
N MET A 778 -8.99 20.98 35.42
CA MET A 778 -8.72 21.26 36.78
C MET A 778 -8.37 19.93 37.43
N GLU A 779 -7.15 19.81 37.91
CA GLU A 779 -6.73 18.66 38.71
C GLU A 779 -7.15 18.88 40.18
N LYS A 780 -7.86 17.92 40.73
CA LYS A 780 -8.33 17.95 42.10
C LYS A 780 -7.92 16.67 42.80
N THR A 781 -7.27 16.81 43.95
CA THR A 781 -6.84 15.66 44.77
C THR A 781 -7.73 15.56 45.98
N ILE A 782 -8.35 14.41 46.19
CA ILE A 782 -9.20 14.09 47.33
C ILE A 782 -8.52 13.01 48.18
N LYS A 783 -8.48 13.21 49.47
CA LYS A 783 -7.99 12.19 50.45
C LYS A 783 -9.14 11.32 50.90
N ILE A 784 -8.96 10.00 50.81
CA ILE A 784 -10.00 9.01 51.08
C ILE A 784 -9.47 7.98 52.05
N ASN A 785 -10.17 7.85 53.17
CA ASN A 785 -9.89 6.81 54.17
C ASN A 785 -10.76 5.56 53.93
N GLY A 786 -10.24 4.40 54.29
CA GLY A 786 -10.97 3.14 54.25
C GLY A 786 -10.74 2.31 52.96
N MET A 787 -9.89 2.75 52.05
CA MET A 787 -9.46 1.94 50.92
C MET A 787 -8.33 0.99 51.33
N MET A 788 -8.55 -0.32 51.32
CA MET A 788 -7.58 -1.32 51.78
C MET A 788 -7.03 -2.23 50.70
N CYS A 789 -7.52 -2.14 49.46
CA CYS A 789 -7.11 -3.05 48.37
C CYS A 789 -7.40 -2.48 46.98
N PRO A 790 -6.83 -3.05 45.88
CA PRO A 790 -7.08 -2.63 44.51
C PRO A 790 -8.55 -2.68 44.05
N HIS A 791 -9.39 -3.49 44.70
CA HIS A 791 -10.83 -3.52 44.43
C HIS A 791 -11.53 -2.26 44.92
N CYS A 792 -11.09 -1.70 46.07
CA CYS A 792 -11.56 -0.42 46.58
C CYS A 792 -11.19 0.73 45.62
N GLU A 793 -9.97 0.74 45.06
CA GLU A 793 -9.55 1.71 44.03
C GLU A 793 -10.47 1.68 42.80
N ALA A 794 -10.74 0.48 42.29
CA ALA A 794 -11.61 0.30 41.13
C ALA A 794 -13.05 0.78 41.38
N THR A 795 -13.54 0.59 42.61
CA THR A 795 -14.88 1.03 43.05
C THR A 795 -14.95 2.56 43.12
N VAL A 796 -13.99 3.21 43.75
CA VAL A 796 -13.91 4.66 43.87
C VAL A 796 -13.67 5.30 42.51
N LYS A 797 -12.76 4.74 41.70
CA LYS A 797 -12.51 5.19 40.32
C LYS A 797 -13.77 5.19 39.50
N LYS A 798 -14.48 4.06 39.48
CA LYS A 798 -15.73 3.92 38.71
C LYS A 798 -16.82 4.89 39.18
N CYS A 799 -16.88 5.17 40.47
CA CYS A 799 -17.80 6.12 41.05
C CYS A 799 -17.50 7.56 40.62
N LEU A 800 -16.24 7.95 40.63
CA LEU A 800 -15.79 9.27 40.17
C LEU A 800 -15.91 9.47 38.67
N GLU A 801 -15.56 8.48 37.89
CA GLU A 801 -15.68 8.51 36.41
C GLU A 801 -17.15 8.43 35.92
N ALA A 802 -18.10 8.19 36.78
CA ALA A 802 -19.52 8.25 36.45
C ALA A 802 -20.05 9.70 36.31
N PHE A 803 -19.32 10.70 36.79
CA PHE A 803 -19.69 12.09 36.62
C PHE A 803 -19.27 12.60 35.22
N PRO A 804 -20.16 13.25 34.47
CA PRO A 804 -19.84 13.79 33.12
C PRO A 804 -18.71 14.83 33.12
N GLN A 805 -18.47 15.45 34.29
CA GLN A 805 -17.43 16.46 34.49
C GLN A 805 -16.05 15.85 34.80
N VAL A 806 -15.97 14.55 35.06
CA VAL A 806 -14.71 13.84 35.35
C VAL A 806 -14.18 13.18 34.09
N THR A 807 -13.00 13.58 33.65
CA THR A 807 -12.34 13.03 32.46
C THR A 807 -11.57 11.76 32.77
N SER A 808 -10.90 11.74 33.95
CA SER A 808 -10.21 10.56 34.48
C SER A 808 -10.02 10.68 35.97
N ALA A 809 -9.92 9.56 36.67
CA ALA A 809 -9.58 9.49 38.09
C ALA A 809 -8.46 8.46 38.34
N GLU A 810 -7.36 8.90 38.93
CA GLU A 810 -6.30 8.01 39.43
C GLU A 810 -6.49 7.84 40.95
N VAL A 811 -6.82 6.64 41.35
CA VAL A 811 -7.09 6.31 42.80
C VAL A 811 -6.00 5.38 43.29
N SER A 812 -5.41 5.69 44.42
CA SER A 812 -4.39 4.86 45.11
C SER A 812 -4.78 4.55 46.53
N HIS A 813 -4.96 3.27 46.86
CA HIS A 813 -5.23 2.80 48.24
C HIS A 813 -3.98 2.91 49.10
N GLU A 814 -2.79 2.79 48.52
CA GLU A 814 -1.52 2.94 49.25
C GLU A 814 -1.30 4.39 49.71
N LYS A 815 -1.69 5.37 48.89
CA LYS A 815 -1.55 6.80 49.21
C LYS A 815 -2.80 7.36 49.91
N GLY A 816 -3.91 6.65 49.90
CA GLY A 816 -5.20 7.12 50.38
C GLY A 816 -5.72 8.33 49.63
N THR A 817 -5.45 8.43 48.33
CA THR A 817 -5.79 9.61 47.50
C THR A 817 -6.45 9.23 46.21
N ALA A 818 -7.37 10.08 45.74
CA ALA A 818 -7.87 10.10 44.35
C ALA A 818 -7.49 11.44 43.70
N VAL A 819 -6.76 11.39 42.60
CA VAL A 819 -6.44 12.53 41.72
C VAL A 819 -7.44 12.52 40.60
N ILE A 820 -8.25 13.57 40.48
CA ILE A 820 -9.37 13.67 39.55
C ILE A 820 -9.07 14.77 38.54
N GLN A 821 -9.17 14.44 37.24
CA GLN A 821 -9.12 15.44 36.16
C GLN A 821 -10.54 15.82 35.78
N LEU A 822 -10.86 17.11 35.89
CA LEU A 822 -12.18 17.67 35.65
C LEU A 822 -12.19 18.53 34.38
N ASN A 823 -13.19 18.38 33.54
CA ASN A 823 -13.45 19.21 32.36
C ASN A 823 -14.41 20.38 32.66
N ALA A 824 -15.06 20.39 33.82
CA ALA A 824 -15.93 21.45 34.31
C ALA A 824 -15.93 21.46 35.84
N GLU A 825 -16.30 22.59 36.45
CA GLU A 825 -16.41 22.72 37.92
C GLU A 825 -17.48 21.76 38.46
N ILE A 826 -17.14 20.98 39.44
CA ILE A 826 -18.04 20.11 40.21
C ILE A 826 -17.92 20.43 41.67
N SER A 827 -19.03 20.40 42.41
CA SER A 827 -19.08 20.68 43.83
C SER A 827 -18.34 19.59 44.62
N ASP A 828 -17.50 20.02 45.58
CA ASP A 828 -16.84 19.10 46.54
C ASP A 828 -17.81 18.23 47.30
N ALA A 829 -18.98 18.80 47.60
CA ALA A 829 -20.03 18.08 48.31
C ALA A 829 -20.62 16.91 47.48
N GLU A 830 -20.68 17.03 46.14
CA GLU A 830 -21.18 15.97 45.26
C GLU A 830 -20.15 14.85 45.12
N LEU A 831 -18.86 15.17 44.93
CA LEU A 831 -17.79 14.19 44.86
C LEU A 831 -17.64 13.45 46.21
N LYS A 832 -17.69 14.19 47.34
CA LYS A 832 -17.63 13.64 48.69
C LYS A 832 -18.80 12.67 48.92
N LYS A 833 -20.02 13.07 48.65
CA LYS A 833 -21.22 12.25 48.82
C LYS A 833 -21.15 10.97 48.01
N ALA A 834 -20.70 11.03 46.78
CA ALA A 834 -20.58 9.86 45.88
C ALA A 834 -19.58 8.81 46.42
N ILE A 835 -18.48 9.28 47.03
CA ILE A 835 -17.48 8.41 47.64
C ILE A 835 -18.02 7.81 48.98
N GLU A 836 -18.69 8.64 49.80
CA GLU A 836 -19.28 8.22 51.05
C GLU A 836 -20.43 7.23 50.87
N ASP A 837 -21.24 7.38 49.80
CA ASP A 837 -22.31 6.44 49.41
C ASP A 837 -21.76 5.04 49.06
N LYS A 838 -20.47 4.92 48.79
CA LYS A 838 -19.76 3.66 48.56
C LYS A 838 -19.07 3.11 49.82
N GLY A 839 -19.23 3.76 50.97
CA GLY A 839 -18.73 3.30 52.28
C GLY A 839 -17.29 3.73 52.57
N TYR A 840 -16.77 4.73 51.89
CA TYR A 840 -15.44 5.32 52.14
C TYR A 840 -15.57 6.70 52.77
N GLU A 841 -14.61 7.12 53.58
CA GLU A 841 -14.62 8.42 54.23
C GLU A 841 -13.72 9.41 53.50
N VAL A 842 -14.19 10.60 53.15
CA VAL A 842 -13.42 11.68 52.55
C VAL A 842 -12.89 12.60 53.64
N VAL A 843 -11.55 12.72 53.70
CA VAL A 843 -10.85 13.54 54.69
C VAL A 843 -10.25 14.78 54.02
N GLY A 844 -10.92 15.90 54.15
CA GLY A 844 -10.43 17.21 53.72
C GLY A 844 -10.96 17.69 52.38
#